data_15d55602167afa050a48f98ff048d8c9
#
_entry.id   15d55602167afa050a48f98ff048d8c9
#
_cell.length_a   1.000
_cell.length_b   1.000
_cell.length_c   1.000
_cell.angle_alpha   90.00
_cell.angle_beta   90.00
_cell.angle_gamma   90.00
#
_symmetry.space_group_name_H-M   'P 1'
#
loop_
_entity.id
_entity.type
_entity.pdbx_description
1 polymer ?
#
loop_
_entity_poly.entity_id
_entity_poly.type
_entity_poly.pdbx_seq_one_letter_code
_entity_poly.pdbx_strand_id
1 'polypeptide(L)'
;MTEAGGNGRWPPAGDGARLGFKSHLRATVVPGEAAYLVSQRGVTALYGDHSEVLVPLLDGTRSPDGVLRDAAPALTAEEAAASLRALDAAGLLRLRPAAPESPTAPPCPDPAAEAYWDLAGLDGVHTLDRLARTSVRPVALTDVDLDEVGAACRASGLTLAPPDTEADLSLVLCDDYLSPRLREVDAGHRAAGTPWLLVALGTATPWIGPVFRPGEGPCWHCLATRLRGHRHSERPLQRALGLDGPPRRPHATLAAGRAIAVQLAVLEAAKWLAGVRSSSHGSVNTLDTLGLRTTAHPVARLPQCAVCGDPGLVARRVDGPFVPVSRPKAVHDLNGHRALTPSQMWERYGSLVDPVTGIVKEIRRAPGSPEFVSAFLSGRNLAMRSGTLAGLRAGLRSLSGGKGLTDEEARTSALGEAVERYSGTRQGDEPVIHDSLRALGEAAIHPNSCQLFDDRQLRDRERWNAGGSRLHHVPPPFDTRRPTDWTPVWSLTGRTRRLLPTSMMYFGEEEAPDGLSADSNGNAAGSSPEDALVQGFLELVERDAVALWWYNRTRQPGVDLDAFGEPYIERLREGYRTVRREVWALDLTSDFGIPVIAALSRRTDKPAEDIVFGFGAHFDPRLALRRALTEMGQLLPLVGGVTPEGGGYRVTDPEPLDWWRHSTAANRPYLRADRDAPARGPRDWPYSPTGDLLEDVTTITELTRSHGMELLALDQSRPDLGLPVVKVIVPGLRPFWPRFAPGRLYNTPVELGRCAEPTPYDRLNPIPLFV
;
A
#
# COMPACT_ATOMS: atom_id res chain seq x y z
N MET A 1 22.67 -10.68 -23.51
CA MET A 1 23.73 -10.94 -24.50
C MET A 1 24.96 -11.39 -23.73
N THR A 2 25.16 -12.68 -23.63
CA THR A 2 26.41 -13.30 -23.18
C THR A 2 26.84 -14.23 -24.28
N GLU A 3 27.98 -13.92 -24.89
CA GLU A 3 28.65 -14.73 -25.91
C GLU A 3 28.98 -16.11 -25.32
N ALA A 4 28.35 -17.14 -25.85
CA ALA A 4 28.83 -18.52 -25.66
C ALA A 4 29.54 -18.92 -26.98
N GLY A 5 30.83 -18.61 -27.04
CA GLY A 5 31.75 -19.18 -28.03
C GLY A 5 31.98 -20.65 -27.74
N GLY A 6 31.29 -21.53 -28.43
CA GLY A 6 31.54 -22.96 -28.47
C GLY A 6 31.72 -23.41 -29.93
N ASN A 7 32.95 -23.50 -30.38
CA ASN A 7 33.34 -24.19 -31.61
C ASN A 7 33.16 -25.71 -31.44
N GLY A 8 31.96 -26.18 -31.22
CA GLY A 8 31.57 -27.59 -31.20
C GLY A 8 31.08 -27.99 -32.58
N ARG A 9 31.56 -29.14 -33.07
CA ARG A 9 31.08 -29.79 -34.30
C ARG A 9 29.54 -30.01 -34.16
N TRP A 10 28.74 -29.31 -34.96
CA TRP A 10 27.31 -29.56 -35.04
C TRP A 10 27.04 -30.56 -36.17
N PRO A 11 26.21 -31.57 -35.97
CA PRO A 11 25.52 -31.94 -34.74
C PRO A 11 26.45 -32.62 -33.75
N PRO A 12 26.13 -32.58 -32.41
CA PRO A 12 26.90 -33.33 -31.40
C PRO A 12 26.81 -34.82 -31.70
N ALA A 13 27.97 -35.50 -31.80
CA ALA A 13 28.05 -36.91 -32.10
C ALA A 13 27.48 -37.74 -30.94
N GLY A 14 26.29 -38.23 -31.08
CA GLY A 14 25.68 -39.26 -30.23
C GLY A 14 25.20 -40.41 -31.13
N ASP A 15 25.77 -41.61 -30.95
CA ASP A 15 25.36 -42.77 -31.73
C ASP A 15 23.88 -43.03 -31.55
N GLY A 16 23.12 -42.91 -32.66
CA GLY A 16 21.71 -43.28 -32.71
C GLY A 16 20.69 -42.15 -32.46
N ALA A 17 21.08 -40.92 -32.13
CA ALA A 17 20.13 -39.82 -31.95
C ALA A 17 19.33 -39.53 -33.24
N ARG A 18 18.03 -39.20 -33.09
CA ARG A 18 17.09 -38.88 -34.17
C ARG A 18 16.82 -37.37 -34.18
N LEU A 19 16.94 -36.72 -35.36
CA LEU A 19 16.74 -35.29 -35.54
C LEU A 19 15.34 -35.01 -36.13
N GLY A 20 14.60 -34.10 -35.52
CA GLY A 20 13.29 -33.66 -36.01
C GLY A 20 12.89 -32.32 -35.49
N PHE A 21 11.74 -31.82 -35.93
CA PHE A 21 11.14 -30.62 -35.34
C PHE A 21 10.62 -30.90 -33.92
N LYS A 22 10.59 -29.87 -33.07
CA LYS A 22 9.95 -29.94 -31.74
C LYS A 22 8.50 -30.37 -31.85
N SER A 23 7.98 -31.12 -30.87
CA SER A 23 6.68 -31.76 -30.91
C SER A 23 5.46 -30.82 -31.02
N HIS A 24 5.64 -29.53 -30.67
CA HIS A 24 4.61 -28.51 -30.85
C HIS A 24 4.53 -27.92 -32.25
N LEU A 25 5.43 -28.34 -33.16
CA LEU A 25 5.50 -27.86 -34.56
C LEU A 25 5.04 -28.97 -35.53
N ARG A 26 4.14 -28.62 -36.43
CA ARG A 26 3.77 -29.44 -37.57
C ARG A 26 4.34 -28.81 -38.82
N ALA A 27 5.22 -29.51 -39.49
CA ALA A 27 5.84 -29.05 -40.72
C ALA A 27 5.01 -29.48 -41.95
N THR A 28 4.88 -28.60 -42.96
CA THR A 28 4.23 -28.87 -44.23
C THR A 28 4.96 -28.08 -45.33
N VAL A 29 5.31 -28.72 -46.40
CA VAL A 29 5.96 -28.05 -47.55
C VAL A 29 4.92 -27.78 -48.65
N VAL A 30 4.92 -26.56 -49.17
CA VAL A 30 4.19 -26.16 -50.37
C VAL A 30 5.24 -25.92 -51.45
N PRO A 31 5.38 -26.84 -52.39
CA PRO A 31 6.45 -26.79 -53.40
C PRO A 31 6.42 -25.50 -54.23
N GLY A 32 7.57 -24.85 -54.35
CA GLY A 32 7.73 -23.59 -55.09
C GLY A 32 7.26 -22.35 -54.32
N GLU A 33 6.86 -22.51 -53.06
CA GLU A 33 6.39 -21.40 -52.22
C GLU A 33 7.20 -21.28 -50.91
N ALA A 34 7.00 -22.23 -49.97
CA ALA A 34 7.69 -22.26 -48.69
C ALA A 34 7.45 -23.57 -47.92
N ALA A 35 8.26 -23.82 -46.89
CA ALA A 35 7.93 -24.77 -45.84
C ALA A 35 7.29 -24.05 -44.65
N TYR A 36 6.14 -24.53 -44.19
CA TYR A 36 5.36 -23.95 -43.11
C TYR A 36 5.45 -24.78 -41.84
N LEU A 37 5.81 -24.13 -40.75
CA LEU A 37 5.76 -24.70 -39.40
C LEU A 37 4.53 -24.15 -38.66
N VAL A 38 3.54 -25.01 -38.43
CA VAL A 38 2.28 -24.66 -37.77
C VAL A 38 2.37 -25.03 -36.31
N SER A 39 2.02 -24.08 -35.42
CA SER A 39 1.91 -24.30 -33.97
C SER A 39 0.64 -23.63 -33.38
N GLN A 40 0.36 -23.83 -32.11
CA GLN A 40 -0.71 -23.11 -31.40
C GLN A 40 -0.48 -21.58 -31.31
N ARG A 41 0.76 -21.12 -31.54
CA ARG A 41 1.13 -19.69 -31.53
C ARG A 41 1.05 -19.03 -32.90
N GLY A 42 0.83 -19.80 -33.96
CA GLY A 42 0.75 -19.31 -35.32
C GLY A 42 1.54 -20.14 -36.32
N VAL A 43 1.82 -19.57 -37.47
CA VAL A 43 2.51 -20.20 -38.59
C VAL A 43 3.79 -19.45 -38.89
N THR A 44 4.91 -20.19 -39.00
CA THR A 44 6.19 -19.65 -39.40
C THR A 44 6.51 -20.20 -40.83
N ALA A 45 6.76 -19.32 -41.77
CA ALA A 45 7.18 -19.71 -43.11
C ALA A 45 8.73 -19.71 -43.22
N LEU A 46 9.27 -20.79 -43.72
CA LEU A 46 10.69 -20.96 -44.04
C LEU A 46 10.83 -20.89 -45.57
N TYR A 47 11.42 -19.83 -46.09
CA TYR A 47 11.60 -19.59 -47.51
C TYR A 47 12.93 -20.15 -48.01
N GLY A 48 12.96 -20.49 -49.28
CA GLY A 48 14.15 -20.94 -50.02
C GLY A 48 14.19 -22.45 -50.23
N ASP A 49 14.86 -22.86 -51.32
CA ASP A 49 14.96 -24.23 -51.83
C ASP A 49 15.54 -25.20 -50.79
N HIS A 50 16.45 -24.72 -49.93
CA HIS A 50 17.01 -25.54 -48.84
C HIS A 50 15.94 -26.01 -47.84
N SER A 51 14.92 -25.16 -47.58
CA SER A 51 13.83 -25.50 -46.64
C SER A 51 12.93 -26.60 -47.24
N GLU A 52 12.67 -26.56 -48.55
CA GLU A 52 11.86 -27.59 -49.22
C GLU A 52 12.51 -28.96 -49.17
N VAL A 53 13.86 -29.01 -49.25
CA VAL A 53 14.62 -30.26 -49.17
C VAL A 53 14.75 -30.78 -47.75
N LEU A 54 15.08 -29.91 -46.80
CA LEU A 54 15.42 -30.32 -45.43
C LEU A 54 14.18 -30.62 -44.56
N VAL A 55 13.10 -29.84 -44.71
CA VAL A 55 11.93 -29.96 -43.85
C VAL A 55 11.29 -31.36 -43.87
N PRO A 56 11.14 -32.04 -45.03
CA PRO A 56 10.62 -33.42 -45.07
C PRO A 56 11.54 -34.45 -44.41
N LEU A 57 12.85 -34.19 -44.34
CA LEU A 57 13.86 -35.06 -43.75
C LEU A 57 13.90 -34.94 -42.19
N LEU A 58 13.34 -33.87 -41.65
CA LEU A 58 13.30 -33.58 -40.20
C LEU A 58 12.06 -34.18 -39.52
N ASP A 59 11.69 -35.41 -39.90
CA ASP A 59 10.54 -36.16 -39.41
C ASP A 59 10.82 -36.91 -38.09
N GLY A 60 12.05 -36.84 -37.58
CA GLY A 60 12.46 -37.56 -36.35
C GLY A 60 12.83 -39.02 -36.58
N THR A 61 12.94 -39.50 -37.83
CA THR A 61 13.32 -40.87 -38.12
C THR A 61 14.81 -41.02 -38.44
N ARG A 62 15.47 -39.93 -38.80
CA ARG A 62 16.87 -39.92 -39.27
C ARG A 62 17.81 -39.38 -38.19
N SER A 63 19.05 -39.94 -38.19
CA SER A 63 20.15 -39.28 -37.46
C SER A 63 20.56 -37.97 -38.13
N PRO A 64 21.26 -37.06 -37.43
CA PRO A 64 21.79 -35.84 -38.06
C PRO A 64 22.64 -36.12 -39.29
N ASP A 65 23.53 -37.13 -39.24
CA ASP A 65 24.32 -37.57 -40.39
C ASP A 65 23.45 -38.20 -41.50
N GLY A 66 22.34 -38.84 -41.13
CA GLY A 66 21.34 -39.37 -42.06
C GLY A 66 20.65 -38.23 -42.81
N VAL A 67 20.24 -37.16 -42.15
CA VAL A 67 19.66 -35.99 -42.76
C VAL A 67 20.63 -35.33 -43.77
N LEU A 68 21.89 -35.16 -43.38
CA LEU A 68 22.94 -34.60 -44.28
C LEU A 68 23.16 -35.49 -45.50
N ARG A 69 23.18 -36.81 -45.32
CA ARG A 69 23.37 -37.77 -46.42
C ARG A 69 22.19 -37.79 -47.38
N ASP A 70 20.96 -37.74 -46.84
CA ASP A 70 19.74 -37.81 -47.68
C ASP A 70 19.48 -36.46 -48.38
N ALA A 71 20.01 -35.36 -47.86
CA ALA A 71 19.96 -34.05 -48.47
C ALA A 71 21.03 -33.86 -49.62
N ALA A 72 22.10 -34.66 -49.59
CA ALA A 72 23.26 -34.53 -50.49
C ALA A 72 22.94 -34.54 -52.03
N PRO A 73 21.87 -35.16 -52.55
CA PRO A 73 21.50 -35.02 -53.94
C PRO A 73 21.08 -33.61 -54.36
N ALA A 74 20.64 -32.77 -53.43
CA ALA A 74 20.09 -31.45 -53.70
C ALA A 74 20.87 -30.28 -53.06
N LEU A 75 21.59 -30.56 -51.96
CA LEU A 75 22.35 -29.57 -51.18
C LEU A 75 23.76 -30.06 -50.88
N THR A 76 24.72 -29.15 -50.85
CA THR A 76 26.05 -29.45 -50.32
C THR A 76 25.96 -29.73 -48.80
N ALA A 77 26.91 -30.50 -48.26
CA ALA A 77 26.95 -30.77 -46.82
C ALA A 77 27.10 -29.51 -45.98
N GLU A 78 27.76 -28.47 -46.52
CA GLU A 78 27.95 -27.19 -45.83
C GLU A 78 26.64 -26.38 -45.77
N GLU A 79 25.88 -26.29 -46.87
CA GLU A 79 24.60 -25.63 -46.97
C GLU A 79 23.56 -26.30 -46.06
N ALA A 80 23.47 -27.63 -46.10
CA ALA A 80 22.59 -28.39 -45.24
C ALA A 80 22.90 -28.17 -43.75
N ALA A 81 24.20 -28.26 -43.41
CA ALA A 81 24.64 -28.04 -42.04
C ALA A 81 24.42 -26.57 -41.55
N ALA A 82 24.60 -25.59 -42.44
CA ALA A 82 24.30 -24.19 -42.15
C ALA A 82 22.81 -23.95 -41.90
N SER A 83 21.93 -24.51 -42.72
CA SER A 83 20.49 -24.42 -42.57
C SER A 83 20.01 -25.13 -41.29
N LEU A 84 20.56 -26.30 -40.99
CA LEU A 84 20.22 -27.01 -39.73
C LEU A 84 20.69 -26.25 -38.48
N ARG A 85 21.90 -25.63 -38.52
CA ARG A 85 22.34 -24.74 -37.41
C ARG A 85 21.42 -23.55 -37.25
N ALA A 86 20.93 -22.94 -38.32
CA ALA A 86 19.98 -21.83 -38.23
C ALA A 86 18.65 -22.25 -37.62
N LEU A 87 18.12 -23.41 -37.96
CA LEU A 87 16.90 -23.98 -37.40
C LEU A 87 17.10 -24.35 -35.90
N ASP A 88 18.26 -24.88 -35.54
CA ASP A 88 18.60 -25.19 -34.18
C ASP A 88 18.77 -23.93 -33.30
N ALA A 89 19.51 -22.94 -33.80
CA ALA A 89 19.65 -21.63 -33.16
C ALA A 89 18.30 -20.91 -32.99
N ALA A 90 17.35 -21.13 -33.88
CA ALA A 90 15.97 -20.67 -33.76
C ALA A 90 15.14 -21.50 -32.77
N GLY A 91 15.74 -22.54 -32.19
CA GLY A 91 15.05 -23.39 -31.17
C GLY A 91 13.94 -24.27 -31.76
N LEU A 92 13.98 -24.58 -33.07
CA LEU A 92 12.94 -25.33 -33.79
C LEU A 92 13.19 -26.83 -33.81
N LEU A 93 14.45 -27.24 -33.65
CA LEU A 93 14.87 -28.63 -33.72
C LEU A 93 14.93 -29.31 -32.36
N ARG A 94 14.87 -30.64 -32.39
CA ARG A 94 15.10 -31.53 -31.25
C ARG A 94 15.92 -32.73 -31.68
N LEU A 95 16.72 -33.25 -30.71
CA LEU A 95 17.40 -34.53 -30.82
C LEU A 95 16.76 -35.52 -29.85
N ARG A 96 16.27 -36.64 -30.37
CA ARG A 96 15.81 -37.76 -29.52
C ARG A 96 16.89 -38.85 -29.45
N PRO A 97 17.13 -39.45 -28.25
CA PRO A 97 17.93 -40.68 -28.19
C PRO A 97 17.28 -41.77 -29.07
N ALA A 98 18.07 -42.68 -29.56
CA ALA A 98 17.51 -43.91 -30.19
C ALA A 98 16.59 -44.62 -29.17
N ALA A 99 15.44 -45.11 -29.66
CA ALA A 99 14.56 -45.89 -28.83
C ALA A 99 15.33 -47.11 -28.27
N PRO A 100 15.24 -47.41 -26.95
CA PRO A 100 15.88 -48.56 -26.38
C PRO A 100 15.28 -49.83 -26.99
N GLU A 101 16.09 -50.77 -27.41
CA GLU A 101 15.67 -52.06 -28.01
C GLU A 101 15.00 -53.02 -26.99
N SER A 102 14.83 -52.59 -25.73
CA SER A 102 14.32 -53.44 -24.65
C SER A 102 12.80 -53.32 -24.51
N PRO A 103 12.04 -54.44 -24.44
CA PRO A 103 10.60 -54.43 -24.19
C PRO A 103 10.20 -53.99 -22.78
N THR A 104 11.16 -53.71 -21.88
CA THR A 104 10.96 -53.20 -20.53
C THR A 104 11.15 -51.72 -20.43
N ALA A 105 11.31 -50.99 -21.54
CA ALA A 105 11.41 -49.54 -21.56
C ALA A 105 10.08 -48.91 -21.09
N PRO A 106 10.12 -47.81 -20.32
CA PRO A 106 8.92 -47.06 -19.99
C PRO A 106 8.18 -46.64 -21.25
N PRO A 107 6.83 -46.59 -21.22
CA PRO A 107 6.03 -46.20 -22.39
C PRO A 107 6.53 -44.87 -22.95
N CYS A 108 6.47 -44.74 -24.28
CA CYS A 108 6.83 -43.53 -25.00
C CYS A 108 6.20 -42.30 -24.29
N PRO A 109 6.98 -41.24 -24.01
CA PRO A 109 6.42 -40.04 -23.36
C PRO A 109 5.19 -39.55 -24.12
N ASP A 110 4.16 -39.08 -23.38
CA ASP A 110 2.97 -38.49 -23.99
C ASP A 110 3.37 -37.35 -24.94
N PRO A 111 3.14 -37.48 -26.24
CA PRO A 111 3.54 -36.46 -27.23
C PRO A 111 2.91 -35.07 -26.95
N ALA A 112 1.74 -35.04 -26.33
CA ALA A 112 1.07 -33.81 -25.96
C ALA A 112 1.78 -33.11 -24.78
N ALA A 113 2.26 -33.87 -23.80
CA ALA A 113 3.05 -33.35 -22.68
C ALA A 113 4.43 -32.83 -23.18
N GLU A 114 5.09 -33.57 -24.06
CA GLU A 114 6.33 -33.11 -24.70
C GLU A 114 6.11 -31.81 -25.46
N ALA A 115 5.06 -31.74 -26.30
CA ALA A 115 4.70 -30.53 -27.03
C ALA A 115 4.37 -29.35 -26.13
N TYR A 116 3.76 -29.60 -24.96
CA TYR A 116 3.49 -28.56 -23.95
C TYR A 116 4.79 -27.91 -23.44
N TRP A 117 5.79 -28.74 -23.09
CA TRP A 117 7.07 -28.23 -22.60
C TRP A 117 7.91 -27.56 -23.69
N ASP A 118 7.89 -28.10 -24.91
CA ASP A 118 8.48 -27.43 -26.07
C ASP A 118 7.86 -26.06 -26.32
N LEU A 119 6.53 -25.96 -26.24
CA LEU A 119 5.80 -24.69 -26.36
C LEU A 119 6.13 -23.71 -25.23
N ALA A 120 6.45 -24.22 -24.04
CA ALA A 120 6.91 -23.41 -22.89
C ALA A 120 8.35 -22.91 -23.05
N GLY A 121 9.05 -23.28 -24.15
CA GLY A 121 10.42 -22.86 -24.42
C GLY A 121 11.49 -23.76 -23.81
N LEU A 122 11.09 -24.94 -23.33
CA LEU A 122 12.00 -25.97 -22.81
C LEU A 122 12.28 -27.03 -23.87
N ASP A 123 13.17 -27.99 -23.56
CA ASP A 123 13.28 -29.24 -24.30
C ASP A 123 12.30 -30.24 -23.68
N GLY A 124 11.26 -30.62 -24.45
CA GLY A 124 10.18 -31.45 -23.94
C GLY A 124 10.64 -32.82 -23.43
N VAL A 125 11.59 -33.47 -24.11
CA VAL A 125 12.11 -34.79 -23.76
C VAL A 125 12.90 -34.72 -22.44
N HIS A 126 13.86 -33.79 -22.35
CA HIS A 126 14.65 -33.59 -21.13
C HIS A 126 13.78 -33.14 -19.95
N THR A 127 12.73 -32.37 -20.22
CA THR A 127 11.81 -31.91 -19.17
C THR A 127 10.99 -33.08 -18.62
N LEU A 128 10.48 -33.97 -19.44
CA LEU A 128 9.77 -35.17 -19.00
C LEU A 128 10.67 -36.13 -18.20
N ASP A 129 11.92 -36.31 -18.66
CA ASP A 129 12.92 -37.09 -17.92
C ASP A 129 13.26 -36.45 -16.56
N ARG A 130 13.39 -35.13 -16.50
CA ARG A 130 13.56 -34.41 -15.25
C ARG A 130 12.38 -34.60 -14.29
N LEU A 131 11.14 -34.46 -14.79
CA LEU A 131 9.94 -34.63 -13.99
C LEU A 131 9.83 -36.06 -13.43
N ALA A 132 10.22 -37.07 -14.21
CA ALA A 132 10.26 -38.46 -13.76
C ALA A 132 11.25 -38.72 -12.61
N ARG A 133 12.32 -37.89 -12.52
CA ARG A 133 13.37 -37.98 -11.46
C ARG A 133 13.11 -37.07 -10.26
N THR A 134 12.20 -36.09 -10.39
CA THR A 134 11.82 -35.22 -9.28
C THR A 134 10.55 -35.70 -8.61
N SER A 135 10.40 -35.37 -7.32
CA SER A 135 9.29 -35.83 -6.51
C SER A 135 8.52 -34.70 -5.85
N VAL A 136 7.19 -34.90 -5.75
CA VAL A 136 6.29 -34.00 -5.05
C VAL A 136 5.65 -34.70 -3.85
N ARG A 137 5.54 -33.99 -2.72
CA ARG A 137 4.85 -34.46 -1.52
C ARG A 137 3.60 -33.62 -1.25
N PRO A 138 2.39 -34.15 -1.45
CA PRO A 138 1.18 -33.57 -0.93
C PRO A 138 1.13 -33.64 0.60
N VAL A 139 0.81 -32.49 1.25
CA VAL A 139 0.66 -32.37 2.70
C VAL A 139 -0.66 -31.71 3.00
N ALA A 140 -1.56 -32.38 3.72
CA ALA A 140 -2.85 -31.82 4.11
C ALA A 140 -2.81 -31.25 5.53
N LEU A 141 -3.19 -29.99 5.67
CA LEU A 141 -3.46 -29.34 6.95
C LEU A 141 -4.96 -29.25 7.26
N THR A 142 -5.78 -29.79 6.39
CA THR A 142 -7.24 -29.79 6.44
C THR A 142 -7.76 -31.11 5.92
N ASP A 143 -9.07 -31.32 5.99
CA ASP A 143 -9.75 -32.54 5.49
C ASP A 143 -9.83 -32.50 3.96
N VAL A 144 -8.75 -32.91 3.29
CA VAL A 144 -8.62 -33.02 1.84
C VAL A 144 -8.24 -34.46 1.50
N ASP A 145 -8.89 -35.00 0.50
CA ASP A 145 -8.54 -36.34 -0.05
C ASP A 145 -7.17 -36.25 -0.77
N LEU A 146 -6.14 -36.77 -0.11
CA LEU A 146 -4.79 -36.82 -0.66
C LEU A 146 -4.68 -37.83 -1.82
N ASP A 147 -5.55 -38.80 -1.93
CA ASP A 147 -5.56 -39.76 -3.04
C ASP A 147 -6.02 -39.07 -4.34
N GLU A 148 -7.00 -38.15 -4.27
CA GLU A 148 -7.42 -37.29 -5.41
C GLU A 148 -6.23 -36.45 -5.89
N VAL A 149 -5.52 -35.79 -4.96
CA VAL A 149 -4.34 -34.94 -5.28
C VAL A 149 -3.21 -35.80 -5.84
N GLY A 150 -2.94 -36.96 -5.25
CA GLY A 150 -1.93 -37.88 -5.71
C GLY A 150 -2.24 -38.45 -7.11
N ALA A 151 -3.52 -38.74 -7.38
CA ALA A 151 -3.96 -39.19 -8.72
C ALA A 151 -3.75 -38.08 -9.77
N ALA A 152 -4.06 -36.81 -9.43
CA ALA A 152 -3.81 -35.66 -10.31
C ALA A 152 -2.33 -35.48 -10.59
N CYS A 153 -1.46 -35.62 -9.57
CA CYS A 153 0.00 -35.57 -9.74
C CYS A 153 0.50 -36.64 -10.71
N ARG A 154 0.10 -37.90 -10.50
CA ARG A 154 0.48 -39.03 -11.38
C ARG A 154 -0.01 -38.83 -12.81
N ALA A 155 -1.27 -38.41 -12.98
CA ALA A 155 -1.84 -38.12 -14.29
C ALA A 155 -1.10 -37.00 -15.05
N SER A 156 -0.43 -36.09 -14.33
CA SER A 156 0.38 -35.05 -14.89
C SER A 156 1.87 -35.42 -15.02
N GLY A 157 2.22 -36.70 -14.87
CA GLY A 157 3.59 -37.21 -14.99
C GLY A 157 4.51 -36.88 -13.81
N LEU A 158 3.96 -36.48 -12.64
CA LEU A 158 4.74 -36.22 -11.44
C LEU A 158 4.90 -37.48 -10.58
N THR A 159 6.12 -37.65 -10.04
CA THR A 159 6.42 -38.73 -9.10
C THR A 159 6.08 -38.28 -7.67
N LEU A 160 5.34 -39.11 -6.94
CA LEU A 160 5.07 -38.87 -5.51
C LEU A 160 6.27 -39.31 -4.67
N ALA A 161 6.69 -38.45 -3.74
CA ALA A 161 7.74 -38.81 -2.77
C ALA A 161 7.24 -39.92 -1.84
N PRO A 162 8.01 -41.02 -1.61
CA PRO A 162 7.68 -42.00 -0.61
C PRO A 162 7.60 -41.39 0.81
N PRO A 163 6.85 -42.00 1.73
CA PRO A 163 6.90 -41.61 3.14
C PRO A 163 8.36 -41.55 3.64
N ASP A 164 8.66 -40.58 4.48
CA ASP A 164 9.97 -40.44 5.16
C ASP A 164 11.19 -40.11 4.25
N THR A 165 10.99 -39.85 2.95
CA THR A 165 12.03 -39.38 2.04
C THR A 165 11.93 -37.85 1.84
N GLU A 166 13.03 -37.21 1.46
CA GLU A 166 12.97 -35.80 1.03
C GLU A 166 12.21 -35.70 -0.32
N ALA A 167 11.47 -34.61 -0.50
CA ALA A 167 10.80 -34.29 -1.75
C ALA A 167 11.40 -33.01 -2.36
N ASP A 168 11.42 -32.93 -3.70
CA ASP A 168 11.92 -31.72 -4.39
C ASP A 168 10.96 -30.54 -4.25
N LEU A 169 9.67 -30.83 -3.97
CA LEU A 169 8.63 -29.81 -3.70
C LEU A 169 7.57 -30.40 -2.78
N SER A 170 7.15 -29.66 -1.76
CA SER A 170 5.93 -30.00 -1.02
C SER A 170 4.74 -29.19 -1.53
N LEU A 171 3.59 -29.86 -1.74
CA LEU A 171 2.31 -29.25 -2.06
C LEU A 171 1.46 -29.20 -0.80
N VAL A 172 1.40 -28.05 -0.13
CA VAL A 172 0.74 -27.87 1.17
C VAL A 172 -0.67 -27.34 0.99
N LEU A 173 -1.65 -28.13 1.42
CA LEU A 173 -3.08 -27.87 1.27
C LEU A 173 -3.67 -27.42 2.61
N CYS A 174 -4.37 -26.29 2.63
CA CYS A 174 -4.98 -25.74 3.83
C CYS A 174 -6.35 -25.11 3.52
N ASP A 175 -7.14 -24.82 4.55
CA ASP A 175 -8.39 -24.06 4.42
C ASP A 175 -8.15 -22.57 4.43
N ASP A 176 -7.11 -22.13 5.14
CA ASP A 176 -6.82 -20.71 5.35
C ASP A 176 -5.31 -20.46 5.43
N TYR A 177 -4.84 -19.49 4.66
CA TYR A 177 -3.43 -19.08 4.63
C TYR A 177 -2.92 -18.47 5.94
N LEU A 178 -3.82 -18.16 6.89
CA LEU A 178 -3.48 -17.75 8.26
C LEU A 178 -3.61 -18.88 9.29
N SER A 179 -3.77 -20.13 8.86
CA SER A 179 -3.77 -21.29 9.76
C SER A 179 -2.52 -21.29 10.65
N PRO A 180 -2.64 -21.44 11.98
CA PRO A 180 -1.49 -21.47 12.90
C PRO A 180 -0.48 -22.57 12.57
N ARG A 181 -0.97 -23.72 12.04
CA ARG A 181 -0.12 -24.86 11.62
C ARG A 181 0.89 -24.52 10.53
N LEU A 182 0.62 -23.48 9.71
CA LEU A 182 1.57 -23.05 8.67
C LEU A 182 2.86 -22.47 9.22
N ARG A 183 2.88 -22.03 10.48
CA ARG A 183 4.13 -21.58 11.14
C ARG A 183 5.13 -22.73 11.28
N GLU A 184 4.65 -23.89 11.70
CA GLU A 184 5.49 -25.09 11.86
C GLU A 184 5.93 -25.64 10.50
N VAL A 185 5.01 -25.64 9.52
CA VAL A 185 5.32 -26.03 8.14
C VAL A 185 6.42 -25.16 7.54
N ASP A 186 6.29 -23.82 7.64
CA ASP A 186 7.32 -22.89 7.16
C ASP A 186 8.65 -23.11 7.85
N ALA A 187 8.66 -23.29 9.18
CA ALA A 187 9.87 -23.54 9.96
C ALA A 187 10.56 -24.85 9.53
N GLY A 188 9.80 -25.94 9.36
CA GLY A 188 10.31 -27.23 8.91
C GLY A 188 10.92 -27.16 7.50
N HIS A 189 10.22 -26.54 6.55
CA HIS A 189 10.73 -26.39 5.18
C HIS A 189 11.96 -25.49 5.10
N ARG A 190 12.01 -24.45 5.92
CA ARG A 190 13.22 -23.59 6.00
C ARG A 190 14.41 -24.34 6.59
N ALA A 191 14.20 -25.19 7.58
CA ALA A 191 15.26 -26.02 8.16
C ALA A 191 15.77 -27.07 7.17
N ALA A 192 14.86 -27.68 6.39
CA ALA A 192 15.19 -28.68 5.37
C ALA A 192 15.72 -28.07 4.05
N GLY A 193 15.55 -26.80 3.81
CA GLY A 193 15.90 -26.18 2.52
C GLY A 193 14.92 -26.56 1.38
N THR A 194 13.77 -27.18 1.67
CA THR A 194 12.84 -27.71 0.69
C THR A 194 11.82 -26.67 0.25
N PRO A 195 11.67 -26.37 -1.04
CA PRO A 195 10.62 -25.50 -1.56
C PRO A 195 9.23 -26.08 -1.30
N TRP A 196 8.22 -25.19 -1.15
CA TRP A 196 6.85 -25.64 -0.96
C TRP A 196 5.83 -24.67 -1.56
N LEU A 197 4.79 -25.25 -2.19
CA LEU A 197 3.67 -24.54 -2.82
C LEU A 197 2.49 -24.55 -1.87
N LEU A 198 1.96 -23.38 -1.51
CA LEU A 198 0.78 -23.25 -0.64
C LEU A 198 -0.49 -23.17 -1.45
N VAL A 199 -1.56 -23.88 -1.02
CA VAL A 199 -2.83 -23.95 -1.73
C VAL A 199 -4.01 -23.96 -0.76
N ALA A 200 -5.09 -23.22 -1.09
CA ALA A 200 -6.39 -23.29 -0.39
C ALA A 200 -7.50 -23.62 -1.39
N LEU A 201 -8.24 -24.72 -1.13
CA LEU A 201 -9.19 -25.33 -2.06
C LEU A 201 -10.67 -25.11 -1.70
N GLY A 202 -10.98 -24.80 -0.43
CA GLY A 202 -12.33 -24.90 0.14
C GLY A 202 -13.29 -23.76 -0.19
N THR A 203 -13.00 -22.88 -1.13
CA THR A 203 -13.79 -21.67 -1.42
C THR A 203 -14.15 -21.54 -2.89
N ALA A 204 -15.15 -20.68 -3.19
CA ALA A 204 -15.47 -20.30 -4.57
C ALA A 204 -14.34 -19.52 -5.26
N THR A 205 -13.36 -19.06 -4.47
CA THR A 205 -12.14 -18.43 -4.97
C THR A 205 -10.94 -19.18 -4.38
N PRO A 206 -10.55 -20.33 -4.93
CA PRO A 206 -9.33 -21.04 -4.50
C PRO A 206 -8.09 -20.18 -4.71
N TRP A 207 -7.10 -20.40 -3.85
CA TRP A 207 -5.81 -19.72 -3.86
C TRP A 207 -4.68 -20.70 -4.13
N ILE A 208 -3.83 -20.41 -5.12
CA ILE A 208 -2.69 -21.23 -5.52
C ILE A 208 -1.42 -20.36 -5.43
N GLY A 209 -0.42 -20.83 -4.72
CA GLY A 209 0.84 -20.11 -4.53
C GLY A 209 0.87 -19.23 -3.28
N PRO A 210 2.03 -18.61 -3.01
CA PRO A 210 3.26 -18.71 -3.77
C PRO A 210 3.99 -20.04 -3.58
N VAL A 211 5.04 -20.25 -4.37
CA VAL A 211 6.08 -21.22 -4.04
C VAL A 211 7.08 -20.52 -3.11
N PHE A 212 7.10 -20.93 -1.86
CA PHE A 212 8.09 -20.45 -0.91
C PHE A 212 9.43 -21.17 -1.14
N ARG A 213 10.50 -20.36 -1.18
CA ARG A 213 11.88 -20.82 -1.40
C ARG A 213 12.71 -20.51 -0.15
N PRO A 214 13.10 -21.53 0.63
CA PRO A 214 13.97 -21.31 1.78
C PRO A 214 15.26 -20.58 1.39
N GLY A 215 15.60 -19.52 2.11
CA GLY A 215 16.78 -18.68 1.82
C GLY A 215 16.57 -17.64 0.72
N GLU A 216 15.56 -17.74 -0.11
CA GLU A 216 15.29 -16.82 -1.22
C GLU A 216 13.86 -16.26 -1.18
N GLY A 217 13.70 -14.96 -1.36
CA GLY A 217 12.39 -14.31 -1.42
C GLY A 217 11.65 -14.26 -0.09
N PRO A 218 10.31 -14.09 -0.12
CA PRO A 218 9.46 -14.02 1.07
C PRO A 218 9.28 -15.38 1.73
N CYS A 219 9.17 -15.41 3.07
CA CYS A 219 8.67 -16.56 3.83
C CYS A 219 7.15 -16.45 4.06
N TRP A 220 6.53 -17.50 4.60
CA TRP A 220 5.11 -17.46 4.95
C TRP A 220 4.76 -16.31 5.92
N HIS A 221 5.65 -15.99 6.85
CA HIS A 221 5.43 -14.89 7.80
C HIS A 221 5.27 -13.53 7.10
N CYS A 222 6.02 -13.29 6.01
CA CYS A 222 5.85 -12.09 5.19
C CYS A 222 4.43 -11.98 4.62
N LEU A 223 3.93 -13.06 4.01
CA LEU A 223 2.57 -13.12 3.48
C LEU A 223 1.52 -12.99 4.59
N ALA A 224 1.69 -13.74 5.68
CA ALA A 224 0.75 -13.73 6.80
C ALA A 224 0.61 -12.34 7.44
N THR A 225 1.68 -11.55 7.48
CA THR A 225 1.65 -10.16 7.98
C THR A 225 0.72 -9.30 7.11
N ARG A 226 0.80 -9.40 5.78
CA ARG A 226 -0.09 -8.69 4.86
C ARG A 226 -1.55 -9.14 5.02
N LEU A 227 -1.78 -10.44 5.02
CA LEU A 227 -3.12 -11.01 5.14
C LEU A 227 -3.81 -10.62 6.46
N ARG A 228 -3.07 -10.59 7.58
CA ARG A 228 -3.61 -10.13 8.87
C ARG A 228 -4.03 -8.67 8.81
N GLY A 229 -3.32 -7.82 8.05
CA GLY A 229 -3.69 -6.44 7.79
C GLY A 229 -5.07 -6.29 7.15
N HIS A 230 -5.46 -7.21 6.27
CA HIS A 230 -6.77 -7.20 5.61
C HIS A 230 -7.91 -7.82 6.45
N ARG A 231 -7.60 -8.47 7.58
CA ARG A 231 -8.55 -9.28 8.38
C ARG A 231 -8.76 -8.73 9.80
N HIS A 232 -8.57 -7.43 9.99
CA HIS A 232 -8.79 -6.78 11.30
C HIS A 232 -10.19 -6.99 11.87
N SER A 233 -11.21 -7.11 11.01
CA SER A 233 -12.59 -7.35 11.44
C SER A 233 -12.80 -8.69 12.14
N GLU A 234 -11.88 -9.64 11.99
CA GLU A 234 -11.95 -10.95 12.64
C GLU A 234 -11.40 -10.94 14.07
N ARG A 235 -10.53 -9.96 14.41
CA ARG A 235 -9.87 -9.92 15.73
C ARG A 235 -10.81 -9.84 16.92
N PRO A 236 -11.88 -9.00 16.94
CA PRO A 236 -12.84 -9.00 18.05
C PRO A 236 -13.54 -10.36 18.23
N LEU A 237 -13.85 -11.05 17.11
CA LEU A 237 -14.45 -12.37 17.14
C LEU A 237 -13.45 -13.43 17.66
N GLN A 238 -12.21 -13.39 17.22
CA GLN A 238 -11.14 -14.27 17.70
C GLN A 238 -10.95 -14.13 19.21
N ARG A 239 -10.90 -12.90 19.73
CA ARG A 239 -10.79 -12.65 21.17
C ARG A 239 -12.01 -13.14 21.94
N ALA A 240 -13.21 -12.87 21.45
CA ALA A 240 -14.45 -13.28 22.11
C ALA A 240 -14.61 -14.80 22.19
N LEU A 241 -14.07 -15.52 21.21
CA LEU A 241 -14.13 -16.98 21.11
C LEU A 241 -12.85 -17.69 21.61
N GLY A 242 -11.81 -16.96 22.01
CA GLY A 242 -10.53 -17.51 22.45
C GLY A 242 -9.80 -18.32 21.34
N LEU A 243 -9.90 -17.88 20.08
CA LEU A 243 -9.30 -18.59 18.94
C LEU A 243 -7.84 -18.18 18.72
N ASP A 244 -6.96 -19.17 18.57
CA ASP A 244 -5.54 -18.96 18.23
C ASP A 244 -5.32 -18.62 16.73
N GLY A 245 -6.35 -18.80 15.90
CA GLY A 245 -6.31 -18.60 14.45
C GLY A 245 -7.57 -17.95 13.89
N PRO A 246 -7.68 -17.87 12.56
CA PRO A 246 -8.84 -17.28 11.93
C PRO A 246 -10.12 -18.07 12.24
N PRO A 247 -11.28 -17.41 12.36
CA PRO A 247 -12.55 -18.09 12.52
C PRO A 247 -12.80 -18.98 11.28
N ARG A 248 -13.33 -20.19 11.54
CA ARG A 248 -13.66 -21.12 10.45
C ARG A 248 -14.69 -20.50 9.50
N ARG A 249 -14.41 -20.59 8.22
CA ARG A 249 -15.31 -20.17 7.15
C ARG A 249 -16.06 -21.38 6.62
N PRO A 250 -17.34 -21.25 6.21
CA PRO A 250 -18.05 -22.33 5.54
C PRO A 250 -17.37 -22.62 4.19
N HIS A 251 -17.30 -23.90 3.84
CA HIS A 251 -16.86 -24.32 2.52
C HIS A 251 -17.93 -23.92 1.49
N ALA A 252 -17.52 -23.18 0.47
CA ALA A 252 -18.38 -22.69 -0.61
C ALA A 252 -17.74 -23.04 -1.95
N THR A 253 -17.79 -24.33 -2.33
CA THR A 253 -17.22 -24.82 -3.59
C THR A 253 -18.05 -25.97 -4.13
N LEU A 254 -18.05 -26.14 -5.45
CA LEU A 254 -18.56 -27.34 -6.13
C LEU A 254 -17.42 -28.35 -6.31
N ALA A 255 -17.74 -29.63 -6.51
CA ALA A 255 -16.75 -30.66 -6.83
C ALA A 255 -15.91 -30.26 -8.06
N ALA A 256 -16.53 -29.70 -9.11
CA ALA A 256 -15.84 -29.21 -10.29
C ALA A 256 -14.84 -28.08 -9.96
N GLY A 257 -15.23 -27.12 -9.10
CA GLY A 257 -14.36 -26.01 -8.67
C GLY A 257 -13.15 -26.51 -7.88
N ARG A 258 -13.34 -27.48 -7.00
CA ARG A 258 -12.26 -28.14 -6.25
C ARG A 258 -11.32 -28.90 -7.19
N ALA A 259 -11.85 -29.67 -8.14
CA ALA A 259 -11.04 -30.40 -9.11
C ALA A 259 -10.19 -29.43 -9.96
N ILE A 260 -10.76 -28.31 -10.45
CA ILE A 260 -10.01 -27.29 -11.17
C ILE A 260 -8.86 -26.73 -10.30
N ALA A 261 -9.13 -26.44 -9.03
CA ALA A 261 -8.12 -25.91 -8.13
C ALA A 261 -6.98 -26.91 -7.87
N VAL A 262 -7.29 -28.21 -7.70
CA VAL A 262 -6.29 -29.28 -7.59
C VAL A 262 -5.45 -29.36 -8.86
N GLN A 263 -6.07 -29.37 -10.04
CA GLN A 263 -5.36 -29.47 -11.31
C GLN A 263 -4.46 -28.23 -11.56
N LEU A 264 -4.92 -27.04 -11.21
CA LEU A 264 -4.09 -25.82 -11.29
C LEU A 264 -2.90 -25.87 -10.33
N ALA A 265 -3.09 -26.36 -9.12
CA ALA A 265 -2.00 -26.52 -8.15
C ALA A 265 -0.95 -27.52 -8.64
N VAL A 266 -1.40 -28.65 -9.22
CA VAL A 266 -0.52 -29.65 -9.83
C VAL A 266 0.21 -29.08 -11.05
N LEU A 267 -0.47 -28.30 -11.89
CA LEU A 267 0.16 -27.63 -13.03
C LEU A 267 1.27 -26.66 -12.59
N GLU A 268 1.03 -25.83 -11.55
CA GLU A 268 2.06 -24.93 -11.00
C GLU A 268 3.25 -25.73 -10.39
N ALA A 269 2.96 -26.85 -9.70
CA ALA A 269 3.99 -27.74 -9.19
C ALA A 269 4.82 -28.36 -10.33
N ALA A 270 4.17 -28.83 -11.40
CA ALA A 270 4.84 -29.38 -12.59
C ALA A 270 5.73 -28.33 -13.26
N LYS A 271 5.23 -27.11 -13.47
CA LYS A 271 6.02 -26.00 -14.02
C LYS A 271 7.25 -25.71 -13.17
N TRP A 272 7.08 -25.68 -11.84
CA TRP A 272 8.20 -25.48 -10.91
C TRP A 272 9.27 -26.54 -11.02
N LEU A 273 8.86 -27.84 -10.96
CA LEU A 273 9.76 -28.99 -11.06
C LEU A 273 10.41 -29.09 -12.45
N ALA A 274 9.71 -28.72 -13.51
CA ALA A 274 10.24 -28.60 -14.87
C ALA A 274 11.32 -27.51 -15.01
N GLY A 275 11.45 -26.62 -14.04
CA GLY A 275 12.40 -25.51 -14.08
C GLY A 275 11.86 -24.20 -14.62
N VAL A 276 10.57 -24.14 -14.95
CA VAL A 276 9.91 -22.86 -15.29
C VAL A 276 9.91 -21.97 -14.07
N ARG A 277 10.28 -20.70 -14.26
CA ARG A 277 10.23 -19.66 -13.24
C ARG A 277 9.42 -18.50 -13.79
N SER A 278 8.17 -18.39 -13.33
CA SER A 278 7.23 -17.35 -13.74
C SER A 278 6.83 -16.48 -12.54
N SER A 279 6.24 -15.33 -12.80
CA SER A 279 5.69 -14.44 -11.78
C SER A 279 4.59 -15.13 -10.95
N SER A 280 3.89 -16.12 -11.51
CA SER A 280 2.86 -16.90 -10.78
C SER A 280 3.44 -17.61 -9.56
N HIS A 281 4.68 -18.09 -9.62
CA HIS A 281 5.35 -18.76 -8.50
C HIS A 281 5.69 -17.80 -7.34
N GLY A 282 5.83 -16.50 -7.60
CA GLY A 282 6.04 -15.47 -6.58
C GLY A 282 4.75 -14.81 -6.09
N SER A 283 3.60 -15.30 -6.50
CA SER A 283 2.30 -14.68 -6.27
C SER A 283 1.30 -15.66 -5.61
N VAL A 284 0.34 -15.11 -4.89
CA VAL A 284 -0.93 -15.82 -4.63
C VAL A 284 -1.78 -15.65 -5.88
N ASN A 285 -2.10 -16.75 -6.57
CA ASN A 285 -2.97 -16.72 -7.73
C ASN A 285 -4.39 -17.11 -7.27
N THR A 286 -5.36 -16.22 -7.49
CA THR A 286 -6.75 -16.46 -7.15
C THR A 286 -7.54 -16.81 -8.41
N LEU A 287 -8.40 -17.82 -8.34
CA LEU A 287 -9.37 -18.15 -9.38
C LEU A 287 -10.78 -17.87 -8.86
N ASP A 288 -11.41 -16.81 -9.35
CA ASP A 288 -12.84 -16.57 -9.13
C ASP A 288 -13.65 -17.54 -10.00
N THR A 289 -14.18 -18.60 -9.39
CA THR A 289 -14.97 -19.62 -10.12
C THR A 289 -16.35 -19.13 -10.52
N LEU A 290 -16.85 -18.03 -9.93
CA LEU A 290 -18.14 -17.44 -10.29
C LEU A 290 -18.02 -16.57 -11.55
N GLY A 291 -16.91 -15.83 -11.68
CA GLY A 291 -16.62 -14.95 -12.80
C GLY A 291 -15.62 -15.52 -13.82
N LEU A 292 -15.05 -16.68 -13.57
CA LEU A 292 -13.99 -17.34 -14.36
C LEU A 292 -12.79 -16.40 -14.61
N ARG A 293 -12.34 -15.72 -13.57
CA ARG A 293 -11.21 -14.79 -13.64
C ARG A 293 -10.07 -15.23 -12.74
N THR A 294 -8.86 -15.19 -13.28
CA THR A 294 -7.62 -15.39 -12.52
C THR A 294 -6.94 -14.05 -12.28
N THR A 295 -6.45 -13.88 -11.05
CA THR A 295 -5.66 -12.70 -10.68
C THR A 295 -4.42 -13.16 -9.92
N ALA A 296 -3.26 -12.58 -10.28
CA ALA A 296 -2.01 -12.80 -9.56
C ALA A 296 -1.76 -11.65 -8.58
N HIS A 297 -1.47 -12.00 -7.32
CA HIS A 297 -1.19 -11.07 -6.23
C HIS A 297 0.26 -11.27 -5.78
N PRO A 298 1.20 -10.41 -6.17
CA PRO A 298 2.63 -10.58 -5.86
C PRO A 298 2.89 -10.58 -4.35
N VAL A 299 3.75 -11.48 -3.89
CA VAL A 299 4.15 -11.56 -2.48
C VAL A 299 5.54 -10.96 -2.31
N ALA A 300 5.63 -9.85 -1.60
CA ALA A 300 6.89 -9.18 -1.31
C ALA A 300 7.53 -9.71 -0.02
N ARG A 301 8.88 -9.80 -0.02
CA ARG A 301 9.66 -10.02 1.20
C ARG A 301 9.63 -8.74 2.05
N LEU A 302 9.43 -8.90 3.36
CA LEU A 302 9.59 -7.81 4.32
C LEU A 302 11.05 -7.77 4.78
N PRO A 303 11.81 -6.70 4.50
CA PRO A 303 13.21 -6.58 4.95
C PRO A 303 13.38 -6.71 6.47
N GLN A 304 12.39 -6.22 7.24
CA GLN A 304 12.34 -6.29 8.71
C GLN A 304 11.69 -7.57 9.25
N CYS A 305 11.43 -8.58 8.42
CA CYS A 305 10.76 -9.80 8.87
C CYS A 305 11.57 -10.51 9.97
N ALA A 306 10.92 -10.82 11.11
CA ALA A 306 11.53 -11.52 12.21
C ALA A 306 11.98 -12.95 11.88
N VAL A 307 11.54 -13.51 10.74
CA VAL A 307 11.80 -14.90 10.34
C VAL A 307 12.83 -14.99 9.22
N CYS A 308 12.74 -14.15 8.20
CA CYS A 308 13.62 -14.21 7.03
C CYS A 308 14.36 -12.89 6.73
N GLY A 309 14.12 -11.85 7.51
CA GLY A 309 14.71 -10.52 7.39
C GLY A 309 15.58 -10.14 8.59
N ASP A 310 15.70 -8.85 8.81
CA ASP A 310 16.44 -8.26 9.93
C ASP A 310 15.45 -7.55 10.89
N PRO A 311 15.10 -8.17 12.01
CA PRO A 311 14.12 -7.62 12.95
C PRO A 311 14.56 -6.31 13.63
N GLY A 312 15.85 -6.00 13.64
CA GLY A 312 16.40 -4.76 14.21
C GLY A 312 16.46 -3.59 13.23
N LEU A 313 16.03 -3.78 11.98
CA LEU A 313 16.20 -2.78 10.91
C LEU A 313 15.45 -1.47 11.21
N VAL A 314 14.19 -1.56 11.67
CA VAL A 314 13.38 -0.38 12.02
C VAL A 314 13.94 0.30 13.27
N ALA A 315 14.28 -0.49 14.30
CA ALA A 315 14.82 0.07 15.54
C ALA A 315 16.10 0.88 15.29
N ARG A 316 17.05 0.35 14.49
CA ARG A 316 18.28 1.09 14.16
C ARG A 316 18.04 2.35 13.35
N ARG A 317 17.05 2.36 12.46
CA ARG A 317 16.68 3.56 11.69
C ARG A 317 16.12 4.65 12.60
N VAL A 318 15.20 4.30 13.48
CA VAL A 318 14.54 5.24 14.39
C VAL A 318 15.50 5.78 15.46
N ASP A 319 16.44 4.97 15.94
CA ASP A 319 17.45 5.42 16.94
C ASP A 319 18.53 6.32 16.34
N GLY A 320 18.67 6.32 15.01
CA GLY A 320 19.63 7.15 14.28
C GLY A 320 19.17 8.61 14.12
N PRO A 321 20.08 9.52 13.73
CA PRO A 321 19.73 10.91 13.43
C PRO A 321 18.89 10.99 12.16
N PHE A 322 17.88 11.86 12.17
CA PHE A 322 17.16 12.25 10.96
C PHE A 322 17.96 13.35 10.25
N VAL A 323 18.59 13.00 9.12
CA VAL A 323 19.46 13.91 8.36
C VAL A 323 18.83 14.22 7.01
N PRO A 324 18.21 15.40 6.86
CA PRO A 324 17.69 15.84 5.56
C PRO A 324 18.81 16.04 4.53
N VAL A 325 18.51 15.71 3.27
CA VAL A 325 19.44 15.89 2.15
C VAL A 325 18.79 16.67 1.01
N SER A 326 19.60 17.22 0.10
CA SER A 326 19.10 17.94 -1.09
C SER A 326 18.19 17.05 -1.92
N ARG A 327 16.99 17.57 -2.23
CA ARG A 327 15.97 16.93 -3.04
C ARG A 327 15.30 17.95 -3.95
N PRO A 328 15.67 17.98 -5.24
CA PRO A 328 15.01 18.86 -6.19
C PRO A 328 13.51 18.62 -6.25
N LYS A 329 12.73 19.69 -6.33
CA LYS A 329 11.28 19.60 -6.48
C LYS A 329 10.93 19.27 -7.92
N ALA A 330 10.24 18.15 -8.15
CA ALA A 330 9.66 17.78 -9.44
C ALA A 330 8.28 18.43 -9.68
N VAL A 331 7.62 18.84 -8.59
CA VAL A 331 6.29 19.47 -8.61
C VAL A 331 6.32 20.74 -7.79
N HIS A 332 5.83 21.84 -8.39
CA HIS A 332 5.80 23.17 -7.78
C HIS A 332 4.40 23.77 -7.69
N ASP A 333 3.44 23.29 -8.48
CA ASP A 333 2.18 23.94 -8.79
C ASP A 333 0.91 23.11 -8.64
N LEU A 334 1.03 21.85 -8.19
CA LEU A 334 -0.11 20.98 -7.87
C LEU A 334 -0.58 21.20 -6.41
N ASN A 335 -0.84 20.13 -5.67
CA ASN A 335 -1.25 20.23 -4.25
C ASN A 335 -0.09 20.30 -3.25
N GLY A 336 1.10 20.67 -3.69
CA GLY A 336 2.29 20.84 -2.83
C GLY A 336 3.59 20.66 -3.58
N HIS A 337 4.69 20.99 -2.91
CA HIS A 337 6.03 20.76 -3.40
C HIS A 337 6.41 19.29 -3.18
N ARG A 338 6.80 18.58 -4.23
CA ARG A 338 7.08 17.13 -4.19
C ARG A 338 8.34 16.78 -4.99
N ALA A 339 9.08 15.77 -4.53
CA ALA A 339 10.21 15.22 -5.27
C ALA A 339 9.79 14.28 -6.42
N LEU A 340 8.53 13.79 -6.42
CA LEU A 340 7.97 12.95 -7.47
C LEU A 340 6.60 13.48 -7.89
N THR A 341 6.27 13.29 -9.19
CA THR A 341 4.93 13.57 -9.71
C THR A 341 3.92 12.53 -9.23
N PRO A 342 2.59 12.80 -9.30
CA PRO A 342 1.56 11.80 -8.99
C PRO A 342 1.71 10.51 -9.82
N SER A 343 2.02 10.61 -11.11
CA SER A 343 2.26 9.45 -11.99
C SER A 343 3.46 8.63 -11.54
N GLN A 344 4.59 9.27 -11.19
CA GLN A 344 5.77 8.59 -10.67
C GLN A 344 5.50 7.94 -9.32
N MET A 345 4.71 8.58 -8.45
CA MET A 345 4.26 7.99 -7.19
C MET A 345 3.43 6.73 -7.44
N TRP A 346 2.51 6.77 -8.42
CA TRP A 346 1.67 5.64 -8.75
C TRP A 346 2.47 4.49 -9.38
N GLU A 347 3.38 4.80 -10.31
CA GLU A 347 4.29 3.80 -10.91
C GLU A 347 5.10 3.07 -9.83
N ARG A 348 5.62 3.80 -8.86
CA ARG A 348 6.49 3.25 -7.81
C ARG A 348 5.74 2.51 -6.71
N TYR A 349 4.58 2.99 -6.31
CA TYR A 349 3.88 2.54 -5.11
C TYR A 349 2.47 1.98 -5.37
N GLY A 350 1.99 2.01 -6.61
CA GLY A 350 0.66 1.52 -6.98
C GLY A 350 0.44 0.03 -6.66
N SER A 351 1.51 -0.78 -6.64
CA SER A 351 1.49 -2.19 -6.24
C SER A 351 1.13 -2.42 -4.77
N LEU A 352 1.16 -1.38 -3.94
CA LEU A 352 0.68 -1.44 -2.56
C LEU A 352 -0.86 -1.52 -2.47
N VAL A 353 -1.55 -1.28 -3.59
CA VAL A 353 -3.01 -1.44 -3.73
C VAL A 353 -3.29 -2.79 -4.35
N ASP A 354 -3.59 -3.77 -3.52
CA ASP A 354 -3.92 -5.13 -3.95
C ASP A 354 -4.87 -5.77 -2.94
N PRO A 355 -5.98 -6.43 -3.38
CA PRO A 355 -6.99 -6.96 -2.49
C PRO A 355 -6.54 -8.12 -1.61
N VAL A 356 -5.39 -8.75 -1.90
CA VAL A 356 -4.84 -9.90 -1.16
C VAL A 356 -3.54 -9.55 -0.45
N THR A 357 -2.56 -9.03 -1.17
CA THR A 357 -1.18 -8.82 -0.68
C THR A 357 -0.79 -7.36 -0.45
N GLY A 358 -1.63 -6.42 -0.87
CA GLY A 358 -1.41 -4.98 -0.65
C GLY A 358 -1.57 -4.57 0.82
N ILE A 359 -1.28 -3.33 1.12
CA ILE A 359 -1.66 -2.69 2.39
C ILE A 359 -3.05 -2.03 2.27
N VAL A 360 -3.46 -1.70 1.06
CA VAL A 360 -4.76 -1.15 0.68
C VAL A 360 -5.44 -2.15 -0.26
N LYS A 361 -6.69 -2.48 0.01
CA LYS A 361 -7.45 -3.41 -0.85
C LYS A 361 -7.84 -2.80 -2.18
N GLU A 362 -8.30 -1.55 -2.14
CA GLU A 362 -8.79 -0.80 -3.29
C GLU A 362 -8.73 0.71 -2.99
N ILE A 363 -8.65 1.50 -4.04
CA ILE A 363 -8.90 2.95 -3.98
C ILE A 363 -10.03 3.25 -4.95
N ARG A 364 -11.10 3.87 -4.43
CA ARG A 364 -12.29 4.17 -5.20
C ARG A 364 -12.76 5.60 -4.98
N ARG A 365 -13.44 6.17 -5.96
CA ARG A 365 -14.07 7.49 -5.81
C ARG A 365 -15.06 7.48 -4.64
N ALA A 366 -15.05 8.53 -3.83
CA ALA A 366 -15.96 8.64 -2.69
C ALA A 366 -17.41 8.68 -3.17
N PRO A 367 -18.28 7.77 -2.67
CA PRO A 367 -19.67 7.72 -3.13
C PRO A 367 -20.42 9.01 -2.84
N GLY A 368 -21.09 9.58 -3.85
CA GLY A 368 -21.84 10.82 -3.73
C GLY A 368 -21.00 12.09 -3.87
N SER A 369 -19.70 11.97 -4.21
CA SER A 369 -18.91 13.12 -4.62
C SER A 369 -19.45 13.68 -5.94
N PRO A 370 -19.74 15.00 -6.01
CA PRO A 370 -20.05 15.65 -7.28
C PRO A 370 -18.88 15.51 -8.28
N GLU A 371 -19.17 15.61 -9.58
CA GLU A 371 -18.14 15.48 -10.63
C GLU A 371 -17.02 16.51 -10.52
N PHE A 372 -17.34 17.71 -10.04
CA PHE A 372 -16.35 18.79 -9.85
C PHE A 372 -15.46 18.62 -8.61
N VAL A 373 -15.62 17.54 -7.82
CA VAL A 373 -14.81 17.22 -6.65
C VAL A 373 -14.09 15.90 -6.86
N SER A 374 -12.77 15.93 -6.90
CA SER A 374 -11.94 14.73 -6.92
C SER A 374 -11.64 14.29 -5.49
N ALA A 375 -12.42 13.34 -4.99
CA ALA A 375 -12.27 12.73 -3.66
C ALA A 375 -12.30 11.20 -3.78
N PHE A 376 -11.31 10.53 -3.18
CA PHE A 376 -11.15 9.08 -3.21
C PHE A 376 -11.02 8.52 -1.81
N LEU A 377 -11.44 7.28 -1.63
CA LEU A 377 -11.35 6.53 -0.37
C LEU A 377 -10.40 5.35 -0.55
N SER A 378 -9.53 5.14 0.44
CA SER A 378 -8.55 4.05 0.47
C SER A 378 -8.64 3.30 1.78
N GLY A 379 -9.29 2.17 1.78
CA GLY A 379 -9.28 1.27 2.92
C GLY A 379 -9.71 1.93 4.25
N ARG A 380 -9.47 1.19 5.33
CA ARG A 380 -9.82 1.62 6.69
C ARG A 380 -8.78 2.59 7.25
N ASN A 381 -9.24 3.60 7.98
CA ASN A 381 -8.36 4.45 8.77
C ASN A 381 -7.82 3.71 10.01
N LEU A 382 -6.55 3.30 9.96
CA LEU A 382 -5.89 2.55 11.02
C LEU A 382 -5.57 3.39 12.28
N ALA A 383 -5.66 4.72 12.20
CA ALA A 383 -5.55 5.59 13.36
C ALA A 383 -6.75 5.44 14.33
N MET A 384 -7.82 4.78 13.88
CA MET A 384 -9.02 4.53 14.68
C MET A 384 -8.89 3.21 15.44
N ARG A 385 -8.97 3.25 16.78
CA ARG A 385 -8.90 2.07 17.67
C ARG A 385 -9.96 1.03 17.32
N SER A 386 -9.59 -0.25 17.29
CA SER A 386 -10.47 -1.36 16.89
C SER A 386 -10.59 -2.50 17.89
N GLY A 387 -10.02 -2.34 19.08
CA GLY A 387 -9.99 -3.41 20.09
C GLY A 387 -11.37 -3.88 20.56
N THR A 388 -12.42 -3.08 20.39
CA THR A 388 -13.80 -3.41 20.76
C THR A 388 -14.71 -3.48 19.53
N LEU A 389 -15.88 -4.15 19.67
CA LEU A 389 -16.90 -4.19 18.62
C LEU A 389 -17.41 -2.78 18.26
N ALA A 390 -17.53 -1.90 19.23
CA ALA A 390 -17.91 -0.50 19.00
C ALA A 390 -16.81 0.25 18.21
N GLY A 391 -15.55 0.08 18.59
CA GLY A 391 -14.40 0.64 17.87
C GLY A 391 -14.26 0.09 16.46
N LEU A 392 -14.56 -1.21 16.25
CA LEU A 392 -14.62 -1.79 14.92
C LEU A 392 -15.72 -1.15 14.05
N ARG A 393 -16.92 -0.98 14.61
CA ARG A 393 -18.03 -0.31 13.89
C ARG A 393 -17.70 1.12 13.53
N ALA A 394 -17.07 1.87 14.42
CA ALA A 394 -16.59 3.23 14.14
C ALA A 394 -15.52 3.21 13.04
N GLY A 395 -14.52 2.32 13.16
CA GLY A 395 -13.43 2.19 12.19
C GLY A 395 -13.86 1.73 10.80
N LEU A 396 -14.91 0.92 10.66
CA LEU A 396 -15.48 0.54 9.36
C LEU A 396 -16.15 1.72 8.63
N ARG A 397 -16.52 2.77 9.36
CA ARG A 397 -17.10 4.00 8.82
C ARG A 397 -16.06 5.09 8.56
N SER A 398 -14.89 5.00 9.20
CA SER A 398 -13.78 5.94 9.05
C SER A 398 -12.79 5.38 8.02
N LEU A 399 -12.94 5.80 6.78
CA LEU A 399 -12.04 5.43 5.70
C LEU A 399 -10.98 6.52 5.54
N SER A 400 -9.76 6.12 5.18
CA SER A 400 -8.74 7.06 4.71
C SER A 400 -9.19 7.66 3.38
N GLY A 401 -8.93 8.93 3.18
CA GLY A 401 -9.39 9.67 2.01
C GLY A 401 -8.29 10.45 1.33
N GLY A 402 -8.40 10.64 0.04
CA GLY A 402 -7.52 11.49 -0.74
C GLY A 402 -8.28 12.55 -1.49
N LYS A 403 -7.64 13.69 -1.66
CA LYS A 403 -8.14 14.89 -2.33
C LYS A 403 -7.11 15.40 -3.33
N GLY A 404 -7.57 16.05 -4.37
CA GLY A 404 -6.71 16.67 -5.39
C GLY A 404 -7.50 17.52 -6.37
N LEU A 405 -6.78 18.22 -7.23
CA LEU A 405 -7.37 18.96 -8.35
C LEU A 405 -7.82 18.03 -9.47
N THR A 406 -7.19 16.86 -9.55
CA THR A 406 -7.49 15.79 -10.51
C THR A 406 -7.74 14.47 -9.79
N ASP A 407 -8.36 13.51 -10.47
CA ASP A 407 -8.59 12.17 -9.94
C ASP A 407 -7.27 11.42 -9.69
N GLU A 408 -6.24 11.65 -10.50
CA GLU A 408 -4.91 11.06 -10.31
C GLU A 408 -4.25 11.55 -9.01
N GLU A 409 -4.28 12.86 -8.77
CA GLU A 409 -3.79 13.44 -7.51
C GLU A 409 -4.57 12.92 -6.31
N ALA A 410 -5.90 12.89 -6.39
CA ALA A 410 -6.76 12.43 -5.31
C ALA A 410 -6.53 10.94 -4.99
N ARG A 411 -6.32 10.09 -6.01
CA ARG A 411 -5.96 8.68 -5.83
C ARG A 411 -4.59 8.52 -5.18
N THR A 412 -3.61 9.30 -5.63
CA THR A 412 -2.25 9.29 -5.07
C THR A 412 -2.26 9.78 -3.62
N SER A 413 -3.02 10.83 -3.32
CA SER A 413 -3.25 11.32 -1.95
C SER A 413 -3.90 10.25 -1.06
N ALA A 414 -4.91 9.52 -1.57
CA ALA A 414 -5.56 8.44 -0.84
C ALA A 414 -4.61 7.27 -0.53
N LEU A 415 -3.70 6.94 -1.45
CA LEU A 415 -2.63 5.96 -1.20
C LEU A 415 -1.67 6.48 -0.12
N GLY A 416 -1.23 7.73 -0.24
CA GLY A 416 -0.33 8.36 0.74
C GLY A 416 -0.90 8.31 2.15
N GLU A 417 -2.16 8.71 2.34
CA GLU A 417 -2.81 8.67 3.65
C GLU A 417 -2.94 7.24 4.20
N ALA A 418 -3.27 6.26 3.37
CA ALA A 418 -3.36 4.87 3.81
C ALA A 418 -1.99 4.32 4.27
N VAL A 419 -0.91 4.65 3.54
CA VAL A 419 0.47 4.27 3.93
C VAL A 419 0.88 4.99 5.20
N GLU A 420 0.55 6.26 5.35
CA GLU A 420 0.79 7.06 6.55
C GLU A 420 0.15 6.39 7.79
N ARG A 421 -1.13 6.06 7.71
CA ARG A 421 -1.86 5.37 8.80
C ARG A 421 -1.27 3.99 9.11
N TYR A 422 -0.89 3.22 8.08
CA TYR A 422 -0.24 1.92 8.26
C TYR A 422 1.13 2.05 8.92
N SER A 423 1.96 2.98 8.46
CA SER A 423 3.31 3.21 8.97
C SER A 423 3.31 3.77 10.39
N GLY A 424 2.32 4.61 10.72
CA GLY A 424 2.11 5.14 12.07
C GLY A 424 1.52 4.13 13.06
N THR A 425 1.17 2.89 12.64
CA THR A 425 0.66 1.85 13.54
C THR A 425 1.82 1.07 14.18
N ARG A 426 1.75 0.83 15.50
CA ARG A 426 2.75 0.02 16.23
C ARG A 426 2.76 -1.41 15.69
N GLN A 427 3.92 -1.89 15.25
CA GLN A 427 4.12 -3.22 14.67
C GLN A 427 4.99 -4.14 15.54
N GLY A 428 5.66 -3.59 16.57
CA GLY A 428 6.43 -4.33 17.56
C GLY A 428 7.92 -4.47 17.23
N ASP A 429 8.40 -3.83 16.18
CA ASP A 429 9.80 -3.77 15.77
C ASP A 429 10.42 -2.37 15.98
N GLU A 430 9.64 -1.44 16.54
CA GLU A 430 10.09 -0.10 16.90
C GLU A 430 10.96 -0.12 18.17
N PRO A 431 11.94 0.80 18.30
CA PRO A 431 12.75 0.87 19.50
C PRO A 431 11.93 1.40 20.68
N VAL A 432 12.12 0.77 21.84
CA VAL A 432 11.43 1.16 23.07
C VAL A 432 12.44 1.23 24.22
N ILE A 433 12.40 2.34 24.97
CA ILE A 433 13.11 2.53 26.23
C ILE A 433 12.07 2.51 27.35
N HIS A 434 12.19 1.60 28.30
CA HIS A 434 11.22 1.49 29.41
C HIS A 434 11.79 2.13 30.67
N ASP A 435 11.31 3.31 31.03
CA ASP A 435 11.73 4.03 32.25
C ASP A 435 10.69 5.10 32.62
N SER A 436 10.91 5.81 33.73
CA SER A 436 10.10 6.93 34.16
C SER A 436 10.63 8.26 33.61
N LEU A 437 9.73 9.23 33.38
CA LEU A 437 10.12 10.59 32.99
C LEU A 437 11.19 11.18 33.93
N ARG A 438 11.02 10.93 35.23
CA ARG A 438 11.93 11.45 36.27
C ARG A 438 13.34 10.87 36.13
N ALA A 439 13.47 9.60 35.79
CA ALA A 439 14.77 8.95 35.60
C ALA A 439 15.45 9.39 34.28
N LEU A 440 14.67 9.58 33.24
CA LEU A 440 15.15 10.03 31.92
C LEU A 440 15.55 11.52 31.89
N GLY A 441 15.01 12.32 32.82
CA GLY A 441 15.35 13.72 32.97
C GLY A 441 15.11 14.55 31.70
N GLU A 442 16.07 15.41 31.35
CA GLU A 442 15.96 16.34 30.21
C GLU A 442 15.90 15.66 28.84
N ALA A 443 16.30 14.38 28.75
CA ALA A 443 16.18 13.65 27.48
C ALA A 443 14.73 13.41 27.08
N ALA A 444 13.83 13.29 28.06
CA ALA A 444 12.41 13.02 27.81
C ALA A 444 11.55 14.29 27.89
N ILE A 445 10.60 14.40 27.01
CA ILE A 445 9.66 15.52 26.95
C ILE A 445 8.37 15.13 27.66
N HIS A 446 7.89 16.01 28.56
CA HIS A 446 6.62 15.77 29.25
C HIS A 446 5.47 15.74 28.24
N PRO A 447 4.61 14.69 28.22
CA PRO A 447 3.58 14.53 27.20
C PRO A 447 2.63 15.73 27.09
N ASN A 448 2.31 16.39 28.19
CA ASN A 448 1.42 17.55 28.15
C ASN A 448 2.03 18.79 27.47
N SER A 449 3.36 18.83 27.22
CA SER A 449 3.96 19.86 26.37
C SER A 449 3.49 19.75 24.90
N CYS A 450 3.02 18.57 24.50
CA CYS A 450 2.47 18.31 23.17
C CYS A 450 0.93 18.24 23.20
N GLN A 451 0.34 17.66 24.26
CA GLN A 451 -1.11 17.49 24.37
C GLN A 451 -1.86 18.75 24.78
N LEU A 452 -1.25 19.60 25.61
CA LEU A 452 -1.72 20.93 25.99
C LEU A 452 -3.08 20.97 26.70
N PHE A 453 -3.36 19.99 27.58
CA PHE A 453 -4.51 20.05 28.47
C PHE A 453 -4.29 21.04 29.62
N ASP A 454 -5.31 21.84 29.93
CA ASP A 454 -5.34 22.70 31.11
C ASP A 454 -5.54 21.85 32.38
N ASP A 455 -4.98 22.32 33.50
CA ASP A 455 -5.14 21.64 34.81
C ASP A 455 -6.63 21.49 35.25
N ARG A 456 -7.48 22.42 34.81
CA ARG A 456 -8.93 22.34 35.03
C ARG A 456 -9.53 21.18 34.24
N GLN A 457 -9.11 20.95 33.00
CA GLN A 457 -9.57 19.81 32.21
C GLN A 457 -9.14 18.48 32.84
N LEU A 458 -7.90 18.39 33.32
CA LEU A 458 -7.38 17.20 33.98
C LEU A 458 -8.10 16.90 35.30
N ARG A 459 -8.43 17.94 36.12
CA ARG A 459 -9.21 17.79 37.34
C ARG A 459 -10.66 17.37 37.10
N ASP A 460 -11.28 17.99 36.09
CA ASP A 460 -12.70 17.80 35.75
C ASP A 460 -12.88 16.71 34.66
N ARG A 461 -11.88 15.84 34.42
CA ARG A 461 -11.83 14.87 33.34
C ARG A 461 -13.05 13.93 33.28
N GLU A 462 -13.59 13.55 34.43
CA GLU A 462 -14.77 12.68 34.48
C GLU A 462 -15.99 13.37 33.85
N ARG A 463 -16.16 14.66 34.12
CA ARG A 463 -17.21 15.48 33.51
C ARG A 463 -16.98 15.65 32.02
N TRP A 464 -15.71 15.89 31.58
CA TRP A 464 -15.37 15.99 30.18
C TRP A 464 -15.67 14.69 29.44
N ASN A 465 -15.36 13.56 30.02
CA ASN A 465 -15.51 12.24 29.43
C ASN A 465 -16.94 11.67 29.53
N ALA A 466 -17.81 12.23 30.37
CA ALA A 466 -19.19 11.74 30.57
C ALA A 466 -20.04 11.75 29.30
N GLY A 467 -19.78 12.68 28.39
CA GLY A 467 -20.46 12.76 27.08
C GLY A 467 -20.03 11.68 26.07
N GLY A 468 -19.01 10.88 26.36
CA GLY A 468 -18.51 9.82 25.50
C GLY A 468 -17.91 10.31 24.17
N SER A 469 -17.74 11.63 23.99
CA SER A 469 -17.14 12.20 22.81
C SER A 469 -15.65 11.91 22.75
N ARG A 470 -15.18 11.38 21.62
CA ARG A 470 -13.77 11.11 21.39
C ARG A 470 -12.94 12.39 21.24
N LEU A 471 -13.57 13.45 20.76
CA LEU A 471 -12.96 14.77 20.53
C LEU A 471 -12.68 15.49 21.86
N HIS A 472 -13.46 15.19 22.88
CA HIS A 472 -13.37 15.76 24.23
C HIS A 472 -12.62 14.88 25.24
N HIS A 473 -12.13 13.70 24.83
CA HIS A 473 -11.49 12.79 25.77
C HIS A 473 -10.26 13.42 26.43
N VAL A 474 -10.27 13.45 27.77
CA VAL A 474 -9.18 13.96 28.61
C VAL A 474 -8.53 12.76 29.31
N PRO A 475 -7.23 12.51 29.11
CA PRO A 475 -6.53 11.40 29.76
C PRO A 475 -6.36 11.66 31.26
N PRO A 476 -5.99 10.63 32.06
CA PRO A 476 -5.53 10.87 33.41
C PRO A 476 -4.26 11.74 33.42
N PRO A 477 -4.00 12.48 34.53
CA PRO A 477 -2.72 13.18 34.66
C PRO A 477 -1.55 12.22 34.54
N PHE A 478 -0.52 12.60 33.78
CA PHE A 478 0.65 11.76 33.55
C PHE A 478 1.48 11.64 34.84
N ASP A 479 1.72 10.39 35.28
CA ASP A 479 2.57 10.11 36.44
C ASP A 479 4.06 10.07 36.03
N THR A 480 4.79 11.08 36.39
CA THR A 480 6.22 11.25 36.06
C THR A 480 7.15 10.23 36.72
N ARG A 481 6.65 9.45 37.70
CA ARG A 481 7.42 8.41 38.43
C ARG A 481 7.15 7.02 37.90
N ARG A 482 6.06 6.83 37.19
CA ARG A 482 5.67 5.54 36.63
C ARG A 482 6.53 5.21 35.42
N PRO A 483 7.20 4.04 35.37
CA PRO A 483 7.83 3.57 34.15
C PRO A 483 6.82 3.40 33.02
N THR A 484 7.18 3.89 31.84
CA THR A 484 6.38 3.77 30.60
C THR A 484 7.33 3.54 29.43
N ASP A 485 6.78 3.22 28.28
CA ASP A 485 7.54 3.01 27.04
C ASP A 485 7.80 4.35 26.35
N TRP A 486 9.06 4.60 25.97
CA TRP A 486 9.51 5.80 25.28
C TRP A 486 10.12 5.47 23.93
N THR A 487 9.81 6.29 22.92
CA THR A 487 10.36 6.19 21.57
C THR A 487 11.35 7.33 21.34
N PRO A 488 12.55 7.03 20.79
CA PRO A 488 13.48 8.06 20.34
C PRO A 488 12.89 8.89 19.20
N VAL A 489 13.08 10.21 19.26
CA VAL A 489 12.76 11.15 18.19
C VAL A 489 13.96 12.07 17.99
N TRP A 490 14.18 12.57 16.78
CA TRP A 490 15.29 13.45 16.47
C TRP A 490 14.91 14.91 16.51
N SER A 491 15.63 15.72 17.28
CA SER A 491 15.49 17.19 17.29
C SER A 491 16.33 17.79 16.17
N LEU A 492 15.67 18.36 15.16
CA LEU A 492 16.35 19.10 14.08
C LEU A 492 16.89 20.44 14.56
N THR A 493 16.21 21.12 15.47
CA THR A 493 16.63 22.39 16.06
C THR A 493 17.78 22.21 17.04
N GLY A 494 17.72 21.19 17.91
CA GLY A 494 18.73 20.89 18.93
C GLY A 494 19.84 19.97 18.46
N ARG A 495 19.67 19.26 17.33
CA ARG A 495 20.57 18.23 16.80
C ARG A 495 20.90 17.15 17.84
N THR A 496 19.89 16.70 18.55
CA THR A 496 19.99 15.72 19.62
C THR A 496 18.81 14.77 19.63
N ARG A 497 19.00 13.62 20.26
CA ARG A 497 17.94 12.65 20.50
C ARG A 497 17.09 13.10 21.68
N ARG A 498 15.77 13.08 21.49
CA ARG A 498 14.77 13.28 22.52
C ARG A 498 13.91 12.04 22.67
N LEU A 499 13.10 11.98 23.71
CA LEU A 499 12.23 10.85 24.00
C LEU A 499 10.80 11.33 24.19
N LEU A 500 9.84 10.65 23.57
CA LEU A 500 8.41 10.85 23.76
C LEU A 500 7.72 9.51 24.05
N PRO A 501 6.59 9.49 24.79
CA PRO A 501 5.88 8.24 25.08
C PRO A 501 5.50 7.51 23.80
N THR A 502 5.80 6.21 23.72
CA THR A 502 5.53 5.38 22.54
C THR A 502 4.05 5.38 22.16
N SER A 503 3.18 5.44 23.16
CA SER A 503 1.72 5.53 22.99
C SER A 503 1.23 6.81 22.30
N MET A 504 2.05 7.87 22.28
CA MET A 504 1.80 9.09 21.52
C MET A 504 2.41 9.07 20.12
N MET A 505 3.39 8.19 19.88
CA MET A 505 4.12 8.13 18.62
C MET A 505 3.50 7.17 17.62
N TYR A 506 2.85 6.11 18.10
CA TYR A 506 2.29 5.07 17.24
C TYR A 506 0.84 4.75 17.61
N PHE A 507 0.00 4.58 16.61
CA PHE A 507 -1.37 4.10 16.79
C PHE A 507 -1.36 2.69 17.36
N GLY A 508 -2.13 2.47 18.43
CA GLY A 508 -2.30 1.17 19.07
C GLY A 508 -3.74 0.68 18.98
N GLU A 509 -3.92 -0.64 19.05
CA GLU A 509 -5.27 -1.26 19.06
C GLU A 509 -5.94 -1.16 20.43
N GLU A 510 -5.15 -1.12 21.48
CA GLU A 510 -5.59 -1.12 22.88
C GLU A 510 -5.33 0.23 23.55
N GLU A 511 -6.03 0.49 24.62
CA GLU A 511 -5.75 1.64 25.47
C GLU A 511 -4.39 1.44 26.15
N ALA A 512 -3.51 2.43 26.01
CA ALA A 512 -2.20 2.35 26.62
C ALA A 512 -2.31 2.47 28.16
N PRO A 513 -1.47 1.75 28.91
CA PRO A 513 -1.50 1.80 30.37
C PRO A 513 -1.29 3.20 30.97
N ASP A 514 -0.59 4.07 30.24
CA ASP A 514 -0.34 5.48 30.60
C ASP A 514 -1.53 6.42 30.30
N GLY A 515 -2.59 5.89 29.68
CA GLY A 515 -3.77 6.66 29.27
C GLY A 515 -3.56 7.58 28.08
N LEU A 516 -2.36 7.60 27.49
CA LEU A 516 -2.03 8.40 26.33
C LEU A 516 -2.47 7.71 25.03
N SER A 517 -2.55 8.47 23.97
CA SER A 517 -2.86 7.94 22.64
C SER A 517 -2.23 8.78 21.55
N ALA A 518 -1.76 8.12 20.51
CA ALA A 518 -1.33 8.79 19.28
C ALA A 518 -2.52 9.40 18.55
N ASP A 519 -2.23 10.51 17.90
CA ASP A 519 -3.09 11.16 16.92
C ASP A 519 -2.33 11.33 15.59
N SER A 520 -3.04 11.74 14.56
CA SER A 520 -2.45 11.92 13.22
C SER A 520 -1.80 13.29 13.00
N ASN A 521 -1.87 14.21 13.95
CA ASN A 521 -1.26 15.54 13.78
C ASN A 521 0.24 15.42 13.52
N GLY A 522 0.70 16.05 12.46
CA GLY A 522 2.09 16.02 12.04
C GLY A 522 2.55 14.70 11.41
N ASN A 523 1.67 13.69 11.25
CA ASN A 523 1.99 12.53 10.43
C ASN A 523 1.84 12.90 8.95
N ALA A 524 2.84 12.60 8.15
CA ALA A 524 2.76 12.83 6.72
C ALA A 524 3.50 11.76 5.92
N ALA A 525 2.86 11.29 4.85
CA ALA A 525 3.51 10.55 3.80
C ALA A 525 4.03 11.51 2.72
N GLY A 526 5.21 11.26 2.20
CA GLY A 526 5.82 12.11 1.17
C GLY A 526 6.50 11.32 0.06
N SER A 527 6.87 12.02 -1.00
CA SER A 527 7.69 11.46 -2.08
C SER A 527 9.17 11.34 -1.69
N SER A 528 9.57 12.01 -0.61
CA SER A 528 10.87 11.91 0.06
C SER A 528 10.69 12.16 1.57
N PRO A 529 11.68 11.83 2.43
CA PRO A 529 11.63 12.17 3.86
C PRO A 529 11.50 13.67 4.11
N GLU A 530 12.16 14.50 3.30
CA GLU A 530 12.12 15.97 3.39
C GLU A 530 10.73 16.50 3.06
N ASP A 531 10.11 15.97 2.01
CA ASP A 531 8.74 16.29 1.63
C ASP A 531 7.76 15.91 2.77
N ALA A 532 7.85 14.68 3.30
CA ALA A 532 7.04 14.25 4.43
C ALA A 532 7.21 15.15 5.65
N LEU A 533 8.46 15.53 5.97
CA LEU A 533 8.77 16.44 7.08
C LEU A 533 8.11 17.82 6.91
N VAL A 534 8.24 18.42 5.72
CA VAL A 534 7.65 19.73 5.42
C VAL A 534 6.13 19.66 5.48
N GLN A 535 5.50 18.60 4.94
CA GLN A 535 4.06 18.44 4.99
C GLN A 535 3.54 18.28 6.42
N GLY A 536 4.20 17.47 7.24
CA GLY A 536 3.83 17.28 8.65
C GLY A 536 3.96 18.58 9.45
N PHE A 537 4.99 19.39 9.19
CA PHE A 537 5.13 20.71 9.82
C PHE A 537 4.04 21.68 9.38
N LEU A 538 3.76 21.77 8.09
CA LEU A 538 2.69 22.63 7.57
C LEU A 538 1.32 22.26 8.14
N GLU A 539 1.04 20.98 8.35
CA GLU A 539 -0.17 20.54 9.04
C GLU A 539 -0.22 21.03 10.48
N LEU A 540 0.89 20.95 11.23
CA LEU A 540 0.93 21.46 12.60
C LEU A 540 0.68 22.98 12.67
N VAL A 541 1.24 23.77 11.74
CA VAL A 541 0.98 25.21 11.63
C VAL A 541 -0.48 25.49 11.28
N GLU A 542 -1.06 24.70 10.37
CA GLU A 542 -2.48 24.75 10.02
C GLU A 542 -3.35 24.52 11.25
N ARG A 543 -3.11 23.43 12.00
CA ARG A 543 -3.87 23.06 13.19
C ARG A 543 -3.77 24.12 14.29
N ASP A 544 -2.58 24.71 14.48
CA ASP A 544 -2.37 25.81 15.43
C ASP A 544 -3.19 27.04 15.04
N ALA A 545 -3.08 27.49 13.81
CA ALA A 545 -3.83 28.68 13.34
C ALA A 545 -5.35 28.47 13.42
N VAL A 546 -5.82 27.28 13.08
CA VAL A 546 -7.24 26.89 13.20
C VAL A 546 -7.68 26.90 14.67
N ALA A 547 -6.88 26.39 15.59
CA ALA A 547 -7.21 26.39 17.03
C ALA A 547 -7.30 27.84 17.56
N LEU A 548 -6.34 28.70 17.20
CA LEU A 548 -6.33 30.10 17.59
C LEU A 548 -7.60 30.83 17.14
N TRP A 549 -8.03 30.59 15.92
CA TRP A 549 -9.26 31.17 15.37
C TRP A 549 -10.52 30.57 16.00
N TRP A 550 -10.65 29.25 15.99
CA TRP A 550 -11.85 28.52 16.36
C TRP A 550 -12.25 28.73 17.83
N TYR A 551 -11.29 28.56 18.73
CA TYR A 551 -11.61 28.66 20.17
C TYR A 551 -11.75 30.07 20.66
N ASN A 552 -11.06 31.03 20.05
CA ASN A 552 -11.25 32.46 20.38
C ASN A 552 -12.40 33.11 19.63
N ARG A 553 -12.96 32.46 18.61
CA ARG A 553 -14.05 32.98 17.77
C ARG A 553 -13.74 34.35 17.17
N THR A 554 -12.49 34.58 16.80
CA THR A 554 -12.03 35.84 16.23
C THR A 554 -12.52 36.00 14.80
N ARG A 555 -12.89 37.23 14.40
CA ARG A 555 -13.15 37.53 12.99
C ARG A 555 -11.84 37.60 12.22
N GLN A 556 -11.84 37.14 10.98
CA GLN A 556 -10.68 37.07 10.14
C GLN A 556 -10.90 37.76 8.80
N PRO A 557 -9.87 38.33 8.16
CA PRO A 557 -9.96 38.85 6.82
C PRO A 557 -10.50 37.81 5.83
N GLY A 558 -11.30 38.23 4.88
CA GLY A 558 -11.69 37.39 3.75
C GLY A 558 -10.53 37.16 2.79
N VAL A 559 -10.60 36.11 1.99
CA VAL A 559 -9.70 35.85 0.86
C VAL A 559 -10.42 36.20 -0.43
N ASP A 560 -9.84 37.06 -1.25
CA ASP A 560 -10.36 37.40 -2.57
C ASP A 560 -10.02 36.27 -3.56
N LEU A 561 -10.99 35.35 -3.75
CA LEU A 561 -10.82 34.18 -4.63
C LEU A 561 -10.58 34.57 -6.09
N ASP A 562 -11.11 35.72 -6.54
CA ASP A 562 -10.98 36.18 -7.92
C ASP A 562 -9.57 36.73 -8.18
N ALA A 563 -8.92 37.30 -7.16
CA ALA A 563 -7.53 37.82 -7.26
C ALA A 563 -6.48 36.71 -7.54
N PHE A 564 -6.82 35.45 -7.30
CA PHE A 564 -5.91 34.34 -7.59
C PHE A 564 -5.86 33.98 -9.08
N GLY A 565 -6.91 34.31 -9.86
CA GLY A 565 -6.95 34.10 -11.31
C GLY A 565 -6.81 32.64 -11.74
N GLU A 566 -7.33 31.70 -10.95
CA GLU A 566 -7.18 30.26 -11.23
C GLU A 566 -8.47 29.65 -11.81
N PRO A 567 -8.40 29.05 -13.03
CA PRO A 567 -9.55 28.41 -13.64
C PRO A 567 -10.18 27.30 -12.81
N TYR A 568 -9.41 26.66 -11.94
CA TYR A 568 -9.92 25.64 -11.00
C TYR A 568 -10.93 26.25 -10.02
N ILE A 569 -10.62 27.41 -9.45
CA ILE A 569 -11.48 28.11 -8.47
C ILE A 569 -12.80 28.51 -9.11
N GLU A 570 -12.77 28.99 -10.34
CA GLU A 570 -13.98 29.36 -11.09
C GLU A 570 -14.88 28.14 -11.32
N ARG A 571 -14.30 27.04 -11.85
CA ARG A 571 -15.02 25.77 -12.06
C ARG A 571 -15.60 25.22 -10.75
N LEU A 572 -14.84 25.29 -9.66
CA LEU A 572 -15.29 24.84 -8.35
C LEU A 572 -16.49 25.65 -7.87
N ARG A 573 -16.40 26.98 -7.90
CA ARG A 573 -17.50 27.87 -7.49
C ARG A 573 -18.76 27.65 -8.31
N GLU A 574 -18.62 27.45 -9.62
CA GLU A 574 -19.77 27.11 -10.49
C GLU A 574 -20.36 25.76 -10.09
N GLY A 575 -19.55 24.73 -9.88
CA GLY A 575 -19.98 23.44 -9.38
C GLY A 575 -20.75 23.54 -8.05
N TYR A 576 -20.27 24.34 -7.10
CA TYR A 576 -20.96 24.57 -5.82
C TYR A 576 -22.32 25.27 -6.00
N ARG A 577 -22.43 26.22 -6.95
CA ARG A 577 -23.74 26.84 -7.28
C ARG A 577 -24.76 25.82 -7.82
N THR A 578 -24.32 24.83 -8.62
CA THR A 578 -25.23 23.77 -9.13
C THR A 578 -25.84 22.95 -8.01
N VAL A 579 -25.13 22.80 -6.89
CA VAL A 579 -25.62 22.12 -5.67
C VAL A 579 -26.15 23.11 -4.61
N ARG A 580 -26.50 24.36 -5.03
CA ARG A 580 -27.08 25.41 -4.21
C ARG A 580 -26.26 25.78 -2.99
N ARG A 581 -24.96 25.95 -3.19
CA ARG A 581 -24.01 26.31 -2.13
C ARG A 581 -23.22 27.56 -2.52
N GLU A 582 -22.95 28.38 -1.52
CA GLU A 582 -22.01 29.50 -1.56
C GLU A 582 -20.65 29.05 -1.04
N VAL A 583 -19.56 29.61 -1.58
CA VAL A 583 -18.19 29.35 -1.17
C VAL A 583 -17.48 30.66 -0.87
N TRP A 584 -16.76 30.71 0.26
CA TRP A 584 -15.86 31.81 0.62
C TRP A 584 -14.65 31.27 1.37
N ALA A 585 -13.63 32.10 1.60
CA ALA A 585 -12.46 31.72 2.35
C ALA A 585 -12.01 32.83 3.32
N LEU A 586 -11.32 32.44 4.39
CA LEU A 586 -10.78 33.29 5.43
C LEU A 586 -9.28 33.09 5.56
N ASP A 587 -8.56 34.17 5.86
CA ASP A 587 -7.14 34.16 6.20
C ASP A 587 -6.95 33.88 7.70
N LEU A 588 -6.40 32.72 8.05
CA LEU A 588 -6.10 32.32 9.41
C LEU A 588 -4.62 32.50 9.78
N THR A 589 -3.78 32.99 8.86
CA THR A 589 -2.32 33.10 9.01
C THR A 589 -1.92 33.60 10.39
N SER A 590 -1.14 32.79 11.11
CA SER A 590 -0.66 33.09 12.46
C SER A 590 0.68 33.85 12.44
N ASP A 591 1.28 34.01 13.61
CA ASP A 591 2.61 34.60 13.81
C ASP A 591 3.76 33.88 13.07
N PHE A 592 3.54 32.62 12.65
CA PHE A 592 4.48 31.91 11.78
C PHE A 592 4.59 32.53 10.38
N GLY A 593 3.67 33.40 9.96
CA GLY A 593 3.69 34.05 8.65
C GLY A 593 3.46 33.11 7.46
N ILE A 594 3.24 31.82 7.71
CA ILE A 594 2.89 30.83 6.67
C ILE A 594 1.40 30.97 6.36
N PRO A 595 1.02 31.14 5.07
CA PRO A 595 -0.39 31.23 4.69
C PRO A 595 -1.20 30.02 5.18
N VAL A 596 -2.23 30.29 5.99
CA VAL A 596 -3.22 29.30 6.44
C VAL A 596 -4.59 29.81 6.05
N ILE A 597 -5.31 29.03 5.23
CA ILE A 597 -6.62 29.42 4.69
C ILE A 597 -7.68 28.44 5.15
N ALA A 598 -8.82 28.97 5.61
CA ALA A 598 -10.05 28.21 5.79
C ALA A 598 -10.97 28.47 4.62
N ALA A 599 -11.34 27.42 3.89
CA ALA A 599 -12.43 27.46 2.88
C ALA A 599 -13.73 26.99 3.52
N LEU A 600 -14.82 27.71 3.28
CA LEU A 600 -16.13 27.42 3.84
C LEU A 600 -17.19 27.37 2.74
N SER A 601 -18.21 26.53 2.97
CA SER A 601 -19.37 26.48 2.09
C SER A 601 -20.65 26.27 2.89
N ARG A 602 -21.74 26.92 2.45
CA ARG A 602 -23.08 26.78 3.06
C ARG A 602 -24.15 26.53 2.01
N ARG A 603 -25.21 25.85 2.40
CA ARG A 603 -26.46 25.78 1.63
C ARG A 603 -27.18 27.12 1.65
N THR A 604 -27.80 27.47 0.51
CA THR A 604 -28.49 28.75 0.34
C THR A 604 -30.02 28.60 0.14
N ASP A 605 -30.51 27.38 0.04
CA ASP A 605 -31.89 27.04 -0.30
C ASP A 605 -32.72 26.51 0.88
N LYS A 606 -32.16 26.47 2.08
CA LYS A 606 -32.81 25.99 3.30
C LYS A 606 -32.30 26.71 4.56
N PRO A 607 -33.06 26.70 5.68
CA PRO A 607 -32.64 27.35 6.92
C PRO A 607 -31.39 26.75 7.57
N ALA A 608 -31.26 25.42 7.53
CA ALA A 608 -30.04 24.75 8.00
C ALA A 608 -28.98 24.88 6.89
N GLU A 609 -27.91 25.63 7.18
CA GLU A 609 -26.92 25.99 6.16
C GLU A 609 -25.95 24.85 5.84
N ASP A 610 -25.94 23.74 6.59
CA ASP A 610 -25.02 22.61 6.45
C ASP A 610 -23.59 23.07 6.16
N ILE A 611 -23.06 23.93 7.03
CA ILE A 611 -21.75 24.55 6.81
C ILE A 611 -20.67 23.47 6.86
N VAL A 612 -19.90 23.36 5.77
CA VAL A 612 -18.70 22.56 5.65
C VAL A 612 -17.48 23.46 5.49
N PHE A 613 -16.34 22.99 5.93
CA PHE A 613 -15.09 23.73 5.87
C PHE A 613 -13.93 22.79 5.55
N GLY A 614 -12.83 23.36 5.11
CA GLY A 614 -11.56 22.69 4.90
C GLY A 614 -10.42 23.68 5.11
N PHE A 615 -9.27 23.16 5.47
CA PHE A 615 -8.11 23.98 5.81
C PHE A 615 -6.95 23.67 4.87
N GLY A 616 -6.01 24.63 4.77
CA GLY A 616 -4.83 24.43 3.98
C GLY A 616 -3.73 25.40 4.40
N ALA A 617 -2.56 24.87 4.69
CA ALA A 617 -1.34 25.63 4.94
C ALA A 617 -0.28 25.32 3.89
N HIS A 618 0.39 26.36 3.39
CA HIS A 618 1.54 26.21 2.51
C HIS A 618 2.31 27.53 2.41
N PHE A 619 3.60 27.47 2.10
CA PHE A 619 4.41 28.68 1.82
C PHE A 619 3.84 29.49 0.65
N ASP A 620 3.41 28.80 -0.43
CA ASP A 620 2.69 29.43 -1.54
C ASP A 620 1.20 29.59 -1.18
N PRO A 621 0.67 30.81 -1.13
CA PRO A 621 -0.73 31.07 -0.80
C PRO A 621 -1.72 30.42 -1.79
N ARG A 622 -1.30 30.21 -3.06
CA ARG A 622 -2.13 29.50 -4.04
C ARG A 622 -2.34 28.06 -3.64
N LEU A 623 -1.26 27.39 -3.19
CA LEU A 623 -1.33 26.01 -2.74
C LEU A 623 -2.10 25.90 -1.41
N ALA A 624 -1.95 26.85 -0.48
CA ALA A 624 -2.74 26.91 0.74
C ALA A 624 -4.25 26.98 0.42
N LEU A 625 -4.65 27.85 -0.51
CA LEU A 625 -6.05 27.98 -0.93
C LEU A 625 -6.57 26.71 -1.62
N ARG A 626 -5.80 26.11 -2.55
CA ARG A 626 -6.18 24.87 -3.24
C ARG A 626 -6.39 23.72 -2.25
N ARG A 627 -5.51 23.59 -1.24
CA ARG A 627 -5.64 22.59 -0.18
C ARG A 627 -6.92 22.77 0.63
N ALA A 628 -7.20 23.99 1.07
CA ALA A 628 -8.43 24.31 1.79
C ALA A 628 -9.68 23.98 0.97
N LEU A 629 -9.71 24.36 -0.30
CA LEU A 629 -10.86 24.11 -1.19
C LEU A 629 -11.05 22.60 -1.49
N THR A 630 -9.97 21.86 -1.72
CA THR A 630 -10.03 20.42 -1.97
C THR A 630 -10.46 19.65 -0.72
N GLU A 631 -9.99 20.07 0.47
CA GLU A 631 -10.40 19.48 1.75
C GLU A 631 -11.86 19.72 2.06
N MET A 632 -12.35 20.95 1.87
CA MET A 632 -13.77 21.27 2.00
C MET A 632 -14.62 20.37 1.09
N GLY A 633 -14.12 20.06 -0.12
CA GLY A 633 -14.79 19.16 -1.07
C GLY A 633 -14.96 17.72 -0.54
N GLN A 634 -14.04 17.23 0.30
CA GLN A 634 -14.15 15.89 0.88
C GLN A 634 -15.35 15.74 1.83
N LEU A 635 -15.84 16.82 2.43
CA LEU A 635 -17.01 16.79 3.31
C LEU A 635 -18.34 16.84 2.58
N LEU A 636 -18.37 17.27 1.30
CA LEU A 636 -19.61 17.39 0.52
C LEU A 636 -20.42 16.08 0.44
N PRO A 637 -19.82 14.90 0.24
CA PRO A 637 -20.58 13.66 0.18
C PRO A 637 -21.38 13.37 1.47
N LEU A 638 -20.97 13.92 2.61
CA LEU A 638 -21.61 13.70 3.90
C LEU A 638 -22.93 14.47 4.02
N VAL A 639 -23.03 15.63 3.35
CA VAL A 639 -24.17 16.54 3.37
C VAL A 639 -24.87 16.67 2.02
N GLY A 640 -24.34 16.07 0.96
CA GLY A 640 -24.85 16.25 -0.42
C GLY A 640 -26.25 15.69 -0.67
N GLY A 641 -26.68 14.69 0.10
CA GLY A 641 -28.00 14.06 0.01
C GLY A 641 -29.06 14.63 0.96
N VAL A 642 -28.75 15.71 1.68
CA VAL A 642 -29.64 16.26 2.70
C VAL A 642 -30.80 17.01 2.07
N THR A 643 -32.04 16.60 2.42
CA THR A 643 -33.28 17.23 1.96
C THR A 643 -33.54 18.56 2.70
N PRO A 644 -34.42 19.43 2.19
CA PRO A 644 -34.84 20.66 2.90
C PRO A 644 -35.40 20.38 4.30
N GLU A 645 -36.04 19.23 4.51
CA GLU A 645 -36.62 18.79 5.77
C GLU A 645 -35.60 18.25 6.77
N GLY A 646 -34.29 18.17 6.39
CA GLY A 646 -33.19 17.78 7.29
C GLY A 646 -32.88 16.28 7.38
N GLY A 647 -33.40 15.47 6.44
CA GLY A 647 -33.03 14.05 6.30
C GLY A 647 -31.84 13.82 5.37
N GLY A 648 -31.18 12.67 5.43
CA GLY A 648 -30.19 12.24 4.44
C GLY A 648 -28.71 12.51 4.77
N TYR A 649 -28.38 12.90 5.99
CA TYR A 649 -26.98 12.96 6.43
C TYR A 649 -26.34 11.57 6.43
N ARG A 650 -25.10 11.48 5.95
CA ARG A 650 -24.36 10.18 5.85
C ARG A 650 -23.49 9.88 7.07
N VAL A 651 -23.63 10.65 8.13
CA VAL A 651 -22.96 10.42 9.41
C VAL A 651 -23.96 10.19 10.52
N THR A 652 -23.53 9.52 11.59
CA THR A 652 -24.32 9.24 12.78
C THR A 652 -23.73 9.88 14.04
N ASP A 653 -22.54 10.49 13.92
CA ASP A 653 -21.86 11.14 15.04
C ASP A 653 -22.60 12.40 15.45
N PRO A 654 -22.86 12.59 16.75
CA PRO A 654 -23.72 13.66 17.22
C PRO A 654 -23.16 15.06 16.98
N GLU A 655 -21.85 15.27 17.10
CA GLU A 655 -21.21 16.57 16.99
C GLU A 655 -21.38 17.18 15.57
N PRO A 656 -20.98 16.49 14.46
CA PRO A 656 -21.19 17.02 13.13
C PRO A 656 -22.68 17.16 12.79
N LEU A 657 -23.58 16.27 13.27
CA LEU A 657 -25.00 16.39 13.05
C LEU A 657 -25.59 17.61 13.73
N ASP A 658 -25.21 17.88 14.99
CA ASP A 658 -25.66 19.08 15.72
C ASP A 658 -25.17 20.35 15.04
N TRP A 659 -23.89 20.36 14.61
CA TRP A 659 -23.32 21.46 13.85
C TRP A 659 -24.12 21.76 12.57
N TRP A 660 -24.34 20.79 11.71
CA TRP A 660 -25.03 21.01 10.42
C TRP A 660 -26.50 21.39 10.60
N ARG A 661 -27.17 20.92 11.64
CA ARG A 661 -28.58 21.28 11.89
C ARG A 661 -28.77 22.67 12.46
N HIS A 662 -27.83 23.12 13.29
CA HIS A 662 -28.05 24.31 14.11
C HIS A 662 -27.08 25.48 13.84
N SER A 663 -25.93 25.22 13.21
CA SER A 663 -24.97 26.29 12.94
C SER A 663 -25.25 26.98 11.63
N THR A 664 -25.28 28.33 11.69
CA THR A 664 -25.45 29.22 10.54
C THR A 664 -24.39 30.32 10.60
N ALA A 665 -24.09 30.92 9.45
CA ALA A 665 -23.18 32.07 9.41
C ALA A 665 -23.71 33.29 10.19
N ALA A 666 -25.02 33.32 10.52
CA ALA A 666 -25.63 34.35 11.34
C ALA A 666 -25.37 34.13 12.85
N ASN A 667 -25.52 32.88 13.35
CA ASN A 667 -25.30 32.59 14.76
C ASN A 667 -23.83 32.25 15.09
N ARG A 668 -22.97 32.12 14.05
CA ARG A 668 -21.49 31.92 14.15
C ARG A 668 -20.78 33.03 13.35
N PRO A 669 -20.79 34.29 13.79
CA PRO A 669 -20.28 35.40 12.99
C PRO A 669 -18.78 35.34 12.69
N TYR A 670 -18.00 34.59 13.46
CA TYR A 670 -16.58 34.34 13.20
C TYR A 670 -16.32 33.48 11.95
N LEU A 671 -17.35 32.86 11.38
CA LEU A 671 -17.27 32.12 10.11
C LEU A 671 -17.35 33.06 8.89
N ARG A 672 -17.73 34.32 9.07
CA ARG A 672 -17.78 35.33 8.01
C ARG A 672 -16.51 36.17 8.00
N ALA A 673 -16.16 36.63 6.83
CA ALA A 673 -15.10 37.63 6.68
C ALA A 673 -15.35 38.87 7.52
N ASP A 674 -14.30 39.40 8.13
CA ASP A 674 -14.33 40.70 8.76
C ASP A 674 -14.56 41.79 7.69
N ARG A 675 -15.62 42.58 7.86
CA ARG A 675 -15.95 43.67 6.92
C ARG A 675 -15.06 44.86 7.03
N ASP A 676 -14.43 45.02 8.19
CA ASP A 676 -13.56 46.17 8.49
C ASP A 676 -12.11 45.89 8.06
N ALA A 677 -11.79 44.64 7.69
CA ALA A 677 -10.48 44.26 7.17
C ALA A 677 -10.54 44.07 5.63
N PRO A 678 -9.55 44.54 4.87
CA PRO A 678 -9.45 44.31 3.45
C PRO A 678 -9.31 42.80 3.16
N ALA A 679 -9.98 42.34 2.07
CA ALA A 679 -9.80 40.97 1.61
C ALA A 679 -8.35 40.74 1.13
N ARG A 680 -7.81 39.58 1.43
CA ARG A 680 -6.45 39.17 1.10
C ARG A 680 -6.38 38.55 -0.29
N GLY A 681 -5.41 38.98 -1.09
CA GLY A 681 -5.05 38.36 -2.37
C GLY A 681 -3.67 37.71 -2.31
N PRO A 682 -3.23 37.03 -3.36
CA PRO A 682 -1.93 36.31 -3.36
C PRO A 682 -0.71 37.19 -3.12
N ARG A 683 -0.82 38.51 -3.35
CA ARG A 683 0.27 39.47 -3.13
C ARG A 683 0.46 39.89 -1.67
N ASP A 684 -0.52 39.60 -0.82
CA ASP A 684 -0.47 39.91 0.61
C ASP A 684 0.41 38.93 1.40
N TRP A 685 0.77 37.81 0.78
CA TRP A 685 1.71 36.83 1.30
C TRP A 685 2.93 36.74 0.39
N PRO A 686 4.04 37.44 0.72
CA PRO A 686 5.25 37.36 -0.08
C PRO A 686 5.79 35.91 -0.06
N TYR A 687 5.96 35.37 -1.26
CA TYR A 687 6.48 34.02 -1.43
C TYR A 687 7.58 34.03 -2.50
N SER A 688 8.74 33.46 -2.16
CA SER A 688 9.82 33.19 -3.07
C SER A 688 9.98 31.70 -3.28
N PRO A 689 9.72 31.18 -4.50
CA PRO A 689 9.87 29.76 -4.78
C PRO A 689 11.30 29.27 -4.53
N THR A 690 11.44 28.15 -3.85
CA THR A 690 12.70 27.41 -3.70
C THR A 690 12.71 26.21 -4.65
N GLY A 691 13.89 25.81 -5.14
CA GLY A 691 14.04 24.68 -6.06
C GLY A 691 14.26 23.32 -5.36
N ASP A 692 14.54 23.34 -4.06
CA ASP A 692 14.95 22.17 -3.29
C ASP A 692 14.17 22.04 -1.98
N LEU A 693 13.79 20.82 -1.62
CA LEU A 693 13.07 20.55 -0.36
C LEU A 693 13.96 20.73 0.88
N LEU A 694 15.28 20.62 0.77
CA LEU A 694 16.20 20.90 1.89
C LEU A 694 16.14 22.37 2.29
N GLU A 695 15.94 23.30 1.33
CA GLU A 695 15.75 24.72 1.63
C GLU A 695 14.47 24.95 2.45
N ASP A 696 13.37 24.24 2.10
CA ASP A 696 12.13 24.30 2.87
C ASP A 696 12.34 23.72 4.29
N VAL A 697 13.06 22.60 4.44
CA VAL A 697 13.40 22.01 5.74
C VAL A 697 14.25 22.98 6.58
N THR A 698 15.19 23.66 5.96
CA THR A 698 16.01 24.67 6.63
C THR A 698 15.14 25.82 7.13
N THR A 699 14.26 26.31 6.27
CA THR A 699 13.32 27.40 6.58
C THR A 699 12.43 27.05 7.79
N ILE A 700 11.79 25.87 7.79
CA ILE A 700 10.93 25.47 8.92
C ILE A 700 11.72 25.26 10.21
N THR A 701 12.95 24.76 10.12
CA THR A 701 13.82 24.56 11.29
C THR A 701 14.22 25.90 11.93
N GLU A 702 14.59 26.88 11.11
CA GLU A 702 14.97 28.22 11.57
C GLU A 702 13.75 28.98 12.10
N LEU A 703 12.61 28.88 11.41
CA LEU A 703 11.36 29.49 11.84
C LEU A 703 10.91 28.93 13.20
N THR A 704 10.96 27.62 13.40
CA THR A 704 10.63 26.98 14.68
C THR A 704 11.56 27.47 15.79
N ARG A 705 12.87 27.57 15.51
CA ARG A 705 13.89 28.07 16.46
C ARG A 705 13.66 29.54 16.81
N SER A 706 13.29 30.38 15.85
CA SER A 706 13.04 31.84 16.11
C SER A 706 11.83 32.06 17.03
N HIS A 707 10.89 31.10 17.05
CA HIS A 707 9.75 31.08 17.99
C HIS A 707 10.08 30.41 19.35
N GLY A 708 11.36 30.07 19.59
CA GLY A 708 11.78 29.41 20.83
C GLY A 708 11.25 28.00 20.99
N MET A 709 10.87 27.33 19.89
CA MET A 709 10.32 25.99 19.89
C MET A 709 11.31 24.95 19.36
N GLU A 710 11.01 23.66 19.61
CA GLU A 710 11.81 22.54 19.16
C GLU A 710 11.08 21.77 18.05
N LEU A 711 11.76 21.58 16.89
CA LEU A 711 11.25 20.76 15.78
C LEU A 711 11.78 19.34 15.91
N LEU A 712 10.89 18.39 16.12
CA LEU A 712 11.19 16.97 16.28
C LEU A 712 10.66 16.17 15.10
N ALA A 713 11.39 15.15 14.70
CA ALA A 713 11.01 14.22 13.64
C ALA A 713 11.19 12.77 14.08
N LEU A 714 10.22 11.91 13.72
CA LEU A 714 10.27 10.47 13.86
C LEU A 714 10.08 9.85 12.48
N ASP A 715 11.10 9.13 11.98
CA ASP A 715 10.99 8.36 10.75
C ASP A 715 10.15 7.09 10.99
N GLN A 716 8.91 7.12 10.52
CA GLN A 716 7.98 5.97 10.57
C GLN A 716 7.96 5.17 9.27
N SER A 717 8.84 5.48 8.31
CA SER A 717 8.90 4.79 7.01
C SER A 717 9.13 3.29 7.19
N ARG A 718 8.24 2.48 6.60
CA ARG A 718 8.38 1.02 6.65
C ARG A 718 9.31 0.54 5.53
N PRO A 719 10.35 -0.27 5.84
CA PRO A 719 11.31 -0.75 4.85
C PRO A 719 10.69 -1.54 3.70
N ASP A 720 9.61 -2.26 3.97
CA ASP A 720 8.87 -3.08 3.02
C ASP A 720 7.95 -2.29 2.09
N LEU A 721 7.61 -1.04 2.44
CA LEU A 721 6.80 -0.15 1.60
C LEU A 721 7.68 0.79 0.78
N GLY A 722 8.77 1.25 1.37
CA GLY A 722 9.69 2.18 0.74
C GLY A 722 9.13 3.59 0.52
N LEU A 723 7.88 3.85 0.92
CA LEU A 723 7.26 5.17 0.87
C LEU A 723 7.57 5.90 2.17
N PRO A 724 8.20 7.09 2.11
CA PRO A 724 8.56 7.86 3.28
C PRO A 724 7.35 8.32 4.09
N VAL A 725 7.42 8.11 5.41
CA VAL A 725 6.44 8.62 6.38
C VAL A 725 7.18 9.19 7.56
N VAL A 726 6.87 10.44 7.92
CA VAL A 726 7.48 11.14 9.05
C VAL A 726 6.39 11.65 9.98
N LYS A 727 6.56 11.45 11.28
CA LYS A 727 5.78 12.14 12.30
C LYS A 727 6.58 13.33 12.78
N VAL A 728 6.04 14.52 12.57
CA VAL A 728 6.60 15.79 13.01
C VAL A 728 5.93 16.20 14.32
N ILE A 729 6.72 16.66 15.28
CA ILE A 729 6.22 17.13 16.56
C ILE A 729 6.88 18.48 16.89
N VAL A 730 6.09 19.46 17.27
CA VAL A 730 6.56 20.75 17.77
C VAL A 730 5.85 21.03 19.11
N PRO A 731 6.51 20.72 20.25
CA PRO A 731 5.92 20.99 21.55
C PRO A 731 5.52 22.47 21.68
N GLY A 732 4.27 22.73 22.09
CA GLY A 732 3.69 24.06 22.20
C GLY A 732 2.78 24.50 21.06
N LEU A 733 2.90 23.93 19.84
CA LEU A 733 1.90 24.14 18.78
C LEU A 733 0.58 23.47 19.11
N ARG A 734 -0.53 24.15 18.82
CA ARG A 734 -1.87 23.72 19.21
C ARG A 734 -2.44 22.69 18.25
N PRO A 735 -2.92 21.54 18.73
CA PRO A 735 -3.87 20.77 17.95
C PRO A 735 -5.20 21.52 17.89
N PHE A 736 -6.01 21.26 16.89
CA PHE A 736 -7.32 21.92 16.77
C PHE A 736 -8.41 21.29 17.66
N TRP A 737 -8.10 20.26 18.42
CA TRP A 737 -9.01 19.72 19.44
C TRP A 737 -9.08 20.62 20.68
N PRO A 738 -10.10 20.45 21.55
CA PRO A 738 -10.27 21.29 22.73
C PRO A 738 -9.16 20.99 23.77
N ARG A 739 -8.04 21.65 23.61
CA ARG A 739 -6.86 21.63 24.48
C ARG A 739 -6.59 23.05 24.96
N PHE A 740 -6.79 23.32 26.25
CA PHE A 740 -6.91 24.67 26.76
C PHE A 740 -5.80 25.07 27.74
N ALA A 741 -4.64 24.39 27.72
CA ALA A 741 -3.48 24.84 28.50
C ALA A 741 -3.09 26.29 28.18
N PRO A 742 -2.53 27.03 29.13
CA PRO A 742 -1.96 28.37 28.89
C PRO A 742 -0.93 28.39 27.75
N GLY A 743 -0.64 29.56 27.21
CA GLY A 743 0.32 29.80 26.14
C GLY A 743 -0.35 30.31 24.87
N ARG A 744 0.07 29.83 23.69
CA ARG A 744 -0.31 30.37 22.36
C ARG A 744 -1.81 30.61 22.19
N LEU A 745 -2.67 29.71 22.69
CA LEU A 745 -4.13 29.84 22.57
C LEU A 745 -4.65 31.19 23.10
N TYR A 746 -4.01 31.73 24.11
CA TYR A 746 -4.39 32.98 24.77
C TYR A 746 -3.54 34.19 24.34
N ASN A 747 -2.23 33.98 24.18
CA ASN A 747 -1.29 35.08 23.96
C ASN A 747 -1.25 35.49 22.49
N THR A 748 -1.14 34.53 21.58
CA THR A 748 -0.94 34.81 20.15
C THR A 748 -2.10 35.61 19.50
N PRO A 749 -3.40 35.36 19.82
CA PRO A 749 -4.47 36.22 19.31
C PRO A 749 -4.37 37.68 19.76
N VAL A 750 -3.81 37.95 20.95
CA VAL A 750 -3.57 39.31 21.45
C VAL A 750 -2.36 39.92 20.73
N GLU A 751 -1.26 39.20 20.60
CA GLU A 751 -0.06 39.61 19.87
C GLU A 751 -0.35 39.97 18.41
N LEU A 752 -1.26 39.22 17.78
CA LEU A 752 -1.74 39.47 16.41
C LEU A 752 -2.79 40.59 16.32
N GLY A 753 -3.19 41.21 17.46
CA GLY A 753 -4.21 42.26 17.50
C GLY A 753 -5.66 41.73 17.20
N ARG A 754 -5.88 40.44 17.26
CA ARG A 754 -7.22 39.81 17.03
C ARG A 754 -8.12 39.89 18.23
N CYS A 755 -7.54 40.02 19.43
CA CYS A 755 -8.21 40.20 20.70
C CYS A 755 -7.50 41.33 21.46
N ALA A 756 -8.24 42.16 22.20
CA ALA A 756 -7.65 43.19 23.09
C ALA A 756 -7.03 42.54 24.34
N GLU A 757 -7.61 41.43 24.81
CA GLU A 757 -7.19 40.67 26.01
C GLU A 757 -7.32 39.17 25.71
N PRO A 758 -6.60 38.30 26.46
CA PRO A 758 -6.75 36.86 26.35
C PRO A 758 -8.19 36.44 26.63
N THR A 759 -8.76 35.61 25.76
CA THR A 759 -10.13 35.08 25.96
C THR A 759 -10.16 34.27 27.26
N PRO A 760 -11.04 34.60 28.23
CA PRO A 760 -11.19 33.78 29.43
C PRO A 760 -11.53 32.32 29.10
N TYR A 761 -11.01 31.38 29.88
CA TYR A 761 -11.18 29.93 29.68
C TYR A 761 -12.66 29.52 29.48
N ASP A 762 -13.54 30.03 30.30
CA ASP A 762 -14.98 29.76 30.26
C ASP A 762 -15.73 30.44 29.11
N ARG A 763 -15.03 31.32 28.39
CA ARG A 763 -15.53 31.98 27.18
C ARG A 763 -14.96 31.40 25.88
N LEU A 764 -14.04 30.46 25.97
CA LEU A 764 -13.57 29.72 24.77
C LEU A 764 -14.73 29.01 24.08
N ASN A 765 -14.60 28.79 22.79
CA ASN A 765 -15.64 28.09 22.04
C ASN A 765 -15.82 26.66 22.58
N PRO A 766 -17.01 26.31 23.09
CA PRO A 766 -17.26 24.97 23.64
C PRO A 766 -17.46 23.90 22.55
N ILE A 767 -17.60 24.31 21.28
CA ILE A 767 -17.84 23.39 20.16
C ILE A 767 -16.50 22.83 19.71
N PRO A 768 -16.28 21.49 19.81
CA PRO A 768 -15.08 20.88 19.28
C PRO A 768 -15.07 20.95 17.76
N LEU A 769 -13.90 21.10 17.18
CA LEU A 769 -13.74 20.92 15.76
C LEU A 769 -13.78 19.42 15.44
N PHE A 770 -14.51 19.02 14.42
CA PHE A 770 -14.83 17.62 14.10
C PHE A 770 -14.32 17.18 12.70
N VAL A 771 -13.30 17.84 12.15
CA VAL A 771 -12.71 17.55 10.82
C VAL A 771 -11.56 16.58 10.92
#